data_b0ab8a7596cf9c9b58a7793486f474cb
#
_entry.id   b0ab8a7596cf9c9b58a7793486f474cb
#
_cell.length_a   1.000
_cell.length_b   1.000
_cell.length_c   1.000
_cell.angle_alpha   90.00
_cell.angle_beta   90.00
_cell.angle_gamma   90.00
#
_symmetry.space_group_name_H-M   'P 1'
#
loop_
_entity.id
_entity.type
_entity.pdbx_description
1 polymer ?
#
loop_
_entity_poly.entity_id
_entity_poly.type
_entity_poly.pdbx_seq_one_letter_code
_entity_poly.pdbx_strand_id
1 'polypeptide(L)'
;MVRRNLSIRVDSAARRVALVLLAGTALVAAPAMAEETAPPPTEGLADIVVTATRSSESLSKVAASVSAVSAADLGVGGVKDVQSLAVAIPNLSVGDQFGVNRIFIRGIGLTSIDLGADGGVAFLQDGAQIARPAAQLSGFYDLERVEVLRGPQGTLYGRGATAGAINLITKKPTDHLDGYLRASYGNYNAIVLEGAVGGPIAGDKLMARVSAKFDKRDGYGINEFTGSQIDDRNAYSVRGTIVAKPSEDLEVTLSGEYFNEDDRNYAFHYFGPTVAPENQLGSILGGRSLFTVAAAAGRKANIRNIWSDQEPLNQRHGYSFTGTIDWSKGDWNVKSITSYHKFKRFNRDDLDASDANMFGQNNYIEDSKTFSQEVVANYKSEKLDVLLGANYFHESLYGEVRVPLTNLAVLLKLAGQIPPFFPDNAFDNFNYLQNGTVTINALGFYAQATYALSDKFKITAGGRFSHERRKGVGTFDFLGSVNTDKAKSWNAFTPTVTLNYQANDATLLYASVTRGFKSGVINVGSRNDVINPEYVWSYEVGLKTATADRKLQANLAAFYMDYTDLQVGFVDASSVVTTVNAASARNYGVEAEFKARPLPGLTLELFGTYLNAKYRRFTTGDYRQGFRQVSVAGNRLQNAPEFSFRAGADYDIPVGTAGKVNARAEVNWQDRVFFTEFNNADATQAPYALINAGLRFTPTNNKWYVDIWGRNLANKLVITNNIITAPLFNSVRVGSVAPPRTVGGTFGLNF
;
A
#
# COMPACT_ATOMS: atom_id res chain seq x y z
N MET A 1 -6.93 24.44 -45.52
CA MET A 1 -7.40 25.53 -44.63
C MET A 1 -8.67 25.08 -43.93
N VAL A 2 -8.55 24.41 -42.76
CA VAL A 2 -9.70 24.14 -41.90
C VAL A 2 -9.18 24.27 -40.47
N ARG A 3 -9.54 25.37 -39.83
CA ARG A 3 -9.31 25.60 -38.39
C ARG A 3 -10.23 24.67 -37.63
N ARG A 4 -9.66 23.72 -36.85
CA ARG A 4 -10.39 23.00 -35.81
C ARG A 4 -10.23 23.76 -34.48
N ASN A 5 -11.31 24.32 -34.01
CA ASN A 5 -11.45 24.86 -32.66
C ASN A 5 -11.35 23.71 -31.64
N LEU A 6 -10.31 23.75 -30.83
CA LEU A 6 -10.19 22.91 -29.63
C LEU A 6 -11.10 23.50 -28.55
N SER A 7 -12.32 23.00 -28.40
CA SER A 7 -13.13 23.28 -27.22
C SER A 7 -12.65 22.38 -26.08
N ILE A 8 -11.98 22.97 -25.09
CA ILE A 8 -11.68 22.33 -23.81
C ILE A 8 -13.03 22.11 -23.10
N ARG A 9 -13.53 20.87 -23.12
CA ARG A 9 -14.63 20.47 -22.25
C ARG A 9 -14.03 20.26 -20.86
N VAL A 10 -14.10 21.30 -20.03
CA VAL A 10 -13.92 21.16 -18.59
C VAL A 10 -15.14 20.40 -18.05
N ASP A 11 -14.90 19.23 -17.52
CA ASP A 11 -15.93 18.31 -17.02
C ASP A 11 -16.82 19.01 -15.98
N SER A 12 -18.14 18.85 -16.11
CA SER A 12 -19.13 19.50 -15.26
C SER A 12 -19.04 19.10 -13.79
N ALA A 13 -18.39 17.99 -13.50
CA ALA A 13 -18.14 17.51 -12.14
C ALA A 13 -17.11 18.36 -11.39
N ALA A 14 -15.99 18.76 -12.06
CA ALA A 14 -14.97 19.61 -11.46
C ALA A 14 -15.50 21.01 -11.11
N ARG A 15 -16.43 21.55 -11.90
CA ARG A 15 -17.10 22.83 -11.60
C ARG A 15 -18.04 22.72 -10.40
N ARG A 16 -18.70 21.58 -10.19
CA ARG A 16 -19.59 21.37 -9.03
C ARG A 16 -18.83 21.22 -7.72
N VAL A 17 -17.69 20.57 -7.72
CA VAL A 17 -16.83 20.43 -6.54
C VAL A 17 -16.18 21.76 -6.15
N ALA A 18 -15.71 22.56 -7.12
CA ALA A 18 -15.16 23.89 -6.86
C ALA A 18 -16.22 24.88 -6.33
N LEU A 19 -17.47 24.77 -6.76
CA LEU A 19 -18.58 25.61 -6.26
C LEU A 19 -18.98 25.24 -4.82
N VAL A 20 -18.92 23.96 -4.45
CA VAL A 20 -19.22 23.51 -3.07
C VAL A 20 -18.14 23.97 -2.10
N LEU A 21 -16.88 24.00 -2.51
CA LEU A 21 -15.76 24.53 -1.70
C LEU A 21 -15.81 26.06 -1.54
N LEU A 22 -16.28 26.80 -2.54
CA LEU A 22 -16.43 28.26 -2.49
C LEU A 22 -17.69 28.71 -1.77
N ALA A 23 -18.76 27.93 -1.75
CA ALA A 23 -19.99 28.25 -1.02
C ALA A 23 -19.85 28.05 0.50
N GLY A 24 -18.90 27.18 0.97
CA GLY A 24 -18.64 26.96 2.38
C GLY A 24 -17.90 28.09 3.09
N THR A 25 -17.25 29.00 2.36
CA THR A 25 -16.43 30.09 2.95
C THR A 25 -17.20 31.40 3.23
N ALA A 26 -18.47 31.49 2.83
CA ALA A 26 -19.26 32.73 2.94
C ALA A 26 -20.11 32.86 4.22
N LEU A 27 -20.06 31.92 5.16
CA LEU A 27 -20.99 31.87 6.28
C LEU A 27 -20.33 31.60 7.64
N VAL A 28 -19.23 32.31 7.99
CA VAL A 28 -18.84 32.38 9.42
C VAL A 28 -18.13 33.71 9.70
N ALA A 29 -18.91 34.73 10.07
CA ALA A 29 -18.45 35.77 10.95
C ALA A 29 -18.84 35.34 12.37
N ALA A 30 -17.95 34.67 13.08
CA ALA A 30 -18.15 34.32 14.48
C ALA A 30 -17.38 35.29 15.39
N PRO A 31 -17.90 35.65 16.57
CA PRO A 31 -17.25 36.54 17.51
C PRO A 31 -16.01 35.87 18.12
N ALA A 32 -14.99 36.67 18.39
CA ALA A 32 -13.77 36.26 19.07
C ALA A 32 -14.10 35.70 20.46
N MET A 33 -13.83 34.41 20.66
CA MET A 33 -13.81 33.76 21.96
C MET A 33 -12.39 33.76 22.54
N ALA A 34 -12.32 33.76 23.85
CA ALA A 34 -11.08 33.92 24.64
C ALA A 34 -10.06 32.81 24.32
N GLU A 35 -8.82 33.25 24.28
CA GLU A 35 -7.60 32.48 24.07
C GLU A 35 -7.34 31.55 25.26
N GLU A 36 -7.59 30.25 25.08
CA GLU A 36 -7.14 29.24 26.03
C GLU A 36 -5.65 29.00 25.75
N THR A 37 -4.81 29.37 26.70
CA THR A 37 -3.35 29.19 26.60
C THR A 37 -3.02 27.71 26.48
N ALA A 38 -2.50 27.32 25.34
CA ALA A 38 -1.97 25.97 25.11
C ALA A 38 -0.97 25.59 26.22
N PRO A 39 -1.01 24.37 26.76
CA PRO A 39 -0.05 23.93 27.76
C PRO A 39 1.38 24.05 27.19
N PRO A 40 2.37 24.39 28.05
CA PRO A 40 3.75 24.54 27.61
C PRO A 40 4.23 23.25 26.94
N PRO A 41 5.00 23.33 25.84
CA PRO A 41 5.48 22.17 25.15
C PRO A 41 6.27 21.30 26.13
N THR A 42 5.86 20.04 26.26
CA THR A 42 6.60 19.04 27.03
C THR A 42 8.02 18.95 26.46
N GLU A 43 9.05 19.07 27.24
CA GLU A 43 10.45 19.01 26.81
C GLU A 43 10.82 17.63 26.17
N GLY A 44 10.05 16.59 26.43
CA GLY A 44 10.27 15.22 25.98
C GLY A 44 9.54 14.84 24.69
N LEU A 45 9.89 13.68 24.14
CA LEU A 45 9.20 13.04 23.02
C LEU A 45 7.80 12.59 23.46
N ALA A 46 6.77 12.96 22.71
CA ALA A 46 5.41 12.54 22.99
C ALA A 46 5.24 11.01 22.81
N ASP A 47 4.44 10.42 23.67
CA ASP A 47 4.03 9.02 23.51
C ASP A 47 2.79 8.96 22.61
N ILE A 48 2.79 8.05 21.66
CA ILE A 48 1.70 7.88 20.68
C ILE A 48 0.79 6.77 21.18
N VAL A 49 -0.51 7.06 21.31
CA VAL A 49 -1.51 6.03 21.57
C VAL A 49 -1.84 5.31 20.25
N VAL A 50 -1.80 3.98 20.26
CA VAL A 50 -2.11 3.14 19.10
C VAL A 50 -3.27 2.20 19.41
N THR A 51 -3.95 1.74 18.37
CA THR A 51 -5.06 0.78 18.45
C THR A 51 -4.69 -0.56 17.83
N ALA A 52 -3.41 -0.79 17.64
CA ALA A 52 -2.81 -1.94 16.98
C ALA A 52 -3.16 -3.30 17.61
N THR A 53 -3.48 -3.31 18.91
CA THR A 53 -3.88 -4.52 19.67
C THR A 53 -5.39 -4.65 19.85
N ARG A 54 -6.22 -3.95 19.07
CA ARG A 54 -7.68 -3.85 19.23
C ARG A 54 -8.11 -3.17 20.54
N SER A 55 -7.16 -2.59 21.26
CA SER A 55 -7.36 -1.76 22.44
C SER A 55 -6.47 -0.52 22.32
N SER A 56 -6.88 0.59 22.94
CA SER A 56 -6.06 1.81 22.97
C SER A 56 -4.95 1.64 24.00
N GLU A 57 -3.70 1.69 23.54
CA GLU A 57 -2.51 1.53 24.39
C GLU A 57 -1.38 2.44 23.92
N SER A 58 -0.55 2.90 24.86
CA SER A 58 0.67 3.63 24.53
C SER A 58 1.64 2.77 23.74
N LEU A 59 2.21 3.31 22.65
CA LEU A 59 3.16 2.62 21.78
C LEU A 59 4.36 2.07 22.57
N SER A 60 4.79 2.75 23.62
CA SER A 60 5.89 2.30 24.50
C SER A 60 5.54 1.05 25.30
N LYS A 61 4.26 0.74 25.51
CA LYS A 61 3.77 -0.41 26.28
C LYS A 61 3.31 -1.58 25.44
N VAL A 62 3.13 -1.40 24.13
CA VAL A 62 2.73 -2.47 23.22
C VAL A 62 3.87 -3.46 23.02
N ALA A 63 3.67 -4.72 23.39
CA ALA A 63 4.65 -5.80 23.27
C ALA A 63 4.66 -6.42 21.85
N ALA A 64 4.92 -5.61 20.87
CA ALA A 64 5.07 -5.98 19.47
C ALA A 64 5.88 -4.92 18.72
N SER A 65 6.42 -5.29 17.56
CA SER A 65 7.08 -4.35 16.65
C SER A 65 6.03 -3.51 15.92
N VAL A 66 5.75 -2.32 16.43
CA VAL A 66 4.76 -1.36 15.90
C VAL A 66 5.44 -0.04 15.66
N SER A 67 5.20 0.56 14.49
CA SER A 67 5.56 1.95 14.19
C SER A 67 4.27 2.75 13.97
N ALA A 68 4.22 3.95 14.50
CA ALA A 68 3.12 4.89 14.29
C ALA A 68 3.67 6.20 13.72
N VAL A 69 3.06 6.67 12.63
CA VAL A 69 3.38 7.95 11.97
C VAL A 69 2.22 8.88 12.23
N SER A 70 2.47 9.96 12.98
CA SER A 70 1.44 10.94 13.37
C SER A 70 1.04 11.84 12.19
N ALA A 71 -0.09 12.55 12.30
CA ALA A 71 -0.52 13.55 11.31
C ALA A 71 0.55 14.63 11.07
N ALA A 72 1.29 15.04 12.11
CA ALA A 72 2.37 15.99 12.00
C ALA A 72 3.53 15.43 11.18
N ASP A 73 3.96 14.20 11.46
CA ASP A 73 5.03 13.52 10.73
C ASP A 73 4.63 13.21 9.28
N LEU A 74 3.36 12.86 9.02
CA LEU A 74 2.83 12.68 7.67
C LEU A 74 2.97 13.98 6.86
N GLY A 75 2.57 15.11 7.45
CA GLY A 75 2.60 16.41 6.77
C GLY A 75 4.00 16.92 6.48
N VAL A 76 4.89 16.90 7.47
CA VAL A 76 6.27 17.37 7.36
C VAL A 76 7.16 16.34 6.66
N GLY A 77 6.99 15.05 6.98
CA GLY A 77 7.75 13.93 6.38
C GLY A 77 7.40 13.64 4.93
N GLY A 78 6.33 14.26 4.43
CA GLY A 78 5.92 14.09 3.03
C GLY A 78 5.34 12.71 2.72
N VAL A 79 4.85 11.99 3.73
CA VAL A 79 4.12 10.75 3.54
C VAL A 79 2.70 11.08 3.06
N LYS A 80 2.44 10.90 1.78
CA LYS A 80 1.17 11.28 1.11
C LYS A 80 0.42 10.09 0.51
N ASP A 81 1.03 8.94 0.52
CA ASP A 81 0.52 7.68 -0.03
C ASP A 81 1.26 6.49 0.59
N VAL A 82 0.83 5.28 0.27
CA VAL A 82 1.44 4.05 0.79
C VAL A 82 2.86 3.84 0.28
N GLN A 83 3.21 4.33 -0.92
CA GLN A 83 4.56 4.21 -1.46
C GLN A 83 5.54 5.07 -0.65
N SER A 84 5.16 6.30 -0.33
CA SER A 84 5.97 7.17 0.52
C SER A 84 6.04 6.70 1.98
N LEU A 85 5.04 5.95 2.45
CA LEU A 85 5.08 5.30 3.78
C LEU A 85 6.24 4.29 3.88
N ALA A 86 6.59 3.59 2.80
CA ALA A 86 7.71 2.66 2.76
C ALA A 86 9.07 3.32 3.08
N VAL A 87 9.19 4.61 2.82
CA VAL A 87 10.39 5.39 3.15
C VAL A 87 10.48 5.68 4.66
N ALA A 88 9.32 5.74 5.34
CA ALA A 88 9.23 6.09 6.76
C ALA A 88 9.29 4.90 7.71
N ILE A 89 9.00 3.67 7.24
CA ILE A 89 8.83 2.47 8.08
C ILE A 89 9.90 1.43 7.77
N PRO A 90 10.65 0.92 8.77
CA PRO A 90 11.63 -0.13 8.60
C PRO A 90 11.02 -1.42 8.03
N ASN A 91 11.74 -2.13 7.14
CA ASN A 91 11.32 -3.39 6.52
C ASN A 91 9.97 -3.34 5.77
N LEU A 92 9.46 -2.14 5.46
CA LEU A 92 8.33 -1.96 4.56
C LEU A 92 8.86 -1.66 3.16
N SER A 93 8.43 -2.43 2.17
CA SER A 93 8.69 -2.19 0.76
C SER A 93 7.37 -2.13 0.01
N VAL A 94 7.23 -1.16 -0.88
CA VAL A 94 6.02 -0.96 -1.67
C VAL A 94 6.41 -0.75 -3.13
N GLY A 95 5.87 -1.58 -3.99
CA GLY A 95 5.94 -1.43 -5.43
C GLY A 95 4.54 -1.47 -6.03
N ASP A 96 4.44 -1.31 -7.32
CA ASP A 96 3.20 -1.54 -8.04
C ASP A 96 3.43 -2.46 -9.25
N GLN A 97 2.39 -3.13 -9.68
CA GLN A 97 2.37 -3.93 -10.88
C GLN A 97 0.98 -3.86 -11.49
N PHE A 98 0.85 -3.33 -12.71
CA PHE A 98 -0.45 -3.13 -13.38
C PHE A 98 -1.43 -2.31 -12.52
N GLY A 99 -0.93 -1.30 -11.78
CA GLY A 99 -1.74 -0.53 -10.85
C GLY A 99 -2.24 -1.31 -9.62
N VAL A 100 -1.65 -2.46 -9.32
CA VAL A 100 -1.88 -3.24 -8.10
C VAL A 100 -0.77 -2.94 -7.11
N ASN A 101 -1.15 -2.51 -5.91
CA ASN A 101 -0.20 -2.21 -4.86
C ASN A 101 0.42 -3.49 -4.29
N ARG A 102 1.73 -3.58 -4.31
CA ARG A 102 2.50 -4.71 -3.78
C ARG A 102 3.21 -4.30 -2.51
N ILE A 103 2.59 -4.58 -1.38
CA ILE A 103 3.13 -4.27 -0.06
C ILE A 103 3.86 -5.50 0.49
N PHE A 104 5.09 -5.29 0.98
CA PHE A 104 5.92 -6.32 1.63
C PHE A 104 6.39 -5.80 2.99
N ILE A 105 6.27 -6.64 4.01
CA ILE A 105 6.84 -6.42 5.34
C ILE A 105 7.76 -7.60 5.64
N ARG A 106 9.01 -7.32 6.04
CA ARG A 106 10.03 -8.35 6.32
C ARG A 106 10.20 -9.34 5.15
N GLY A 107 10.07 -8.85 3.89
CA GLY A 107 10.22 -9.63 2.66
C GLY A 107 9.01 -10.51 2.29
N ILE A 108 7.89 -10.40 2.98
CA ILE A 108 6.65 -11.14 2.68
C ILE A 108 5.54 -10.17 2.29
N GLY A 109 4.83 -10.48 1.22
CA GLY A 109 3.78 -9.60 0.69
C GLY A 109 3.01 -10.23 -0.45
N LEU A 110 2.55 -9.40 -1.39
CA LEU A 110 1.83 -9.83 -2.58
C LEU A 110 2.82 -10.16 -3.71
N THR A 111 2.95 -11.43 -4.03
CA THR A 111 3.82 -11.92 -5.12
C THR A 111 3.06 -12.27 -6.39
N SER A 112 1.75 -12.51 -6.32
CA SER A 112 0.89 -12.87 -7.44
C SER A 112 -0.14 -11.79 -7.72
N ILE A 113 -0.43 -11.54 -9.00
CA ILE A 113 -1.51 -10.68 -9.49
C ILE A 113 -2.71 -11.49 -10.00
N ASP A 114 -2.74 -12.79 -9.72
CA ASP A 114 -3.85 -13.67 -10.09
C ASP A 114 -5.19 -13.19 -9.48
N LEU A 115 -6.28 -13.47 -10.19
CA LEU A 115 -7.63 -13.11 -9.76
C LEU A 115 -7.96 -13.76 -8.41
N GLY A 116 -8.23 -12.94 -7.40
CA GLY A 116 -8.52 -13.42 -6.05
C GLY A 116 -7.30 -13.70 -5.17
N ALA A 117 -6.07 -13.45 -5.65
CA ALA A 117 -4.89 -13.49 -4.79
C ALA A 117 -4.96 -12.44 -3.69
N ASP A 118 -4.56 -12.82 -2.48
CA ASP A 118 -4.47 -11.93 -1.33
C ASP A 118 -3.00 -11.60 -1.01
N GLY A 119 -2.76 -10.40 -0.48
CA GLY A 119 -1.47 -10.03 0.10
C GLY A 119 -1.22 -10.69 1.46
N GLY A 120 0.04 -10.64 1.93
CA GLY A 120 0.43 -11.04 3.27
C GLY A 120 0.29 -9.92 4.32
N VAL A 121 -0.07 -8.71 3.90
CA VAL A 121 -0.24 -7.53 4.76
C VAL A 121 -1.71 -7.13 4.77
N ALA A 122 -2.34 -7.17 5.95
CA ALA A 122 -3.69 -6.66 6.11
C ALA A 122 -3.67 -5.12 6.01
N PHE A 123 -4.55 -4.55 5.20
CA PHE A 123 -4.67 -3.10 5.04
C PHE A 123 -6.06 -2.66 5.50
N LEU A 124 -6.09 -1.71 6.45
CA LEU A 124 -7.32 -1.28 7.11
C LEU A 124 -7.44 0.24 7.11
N GLN A 125 -8.68 0.72 7.19
CA GLN A 125 -9.02 2.10 7.50
C GLN A 125 -10.05 2.09 8.65
N ASP A 126 -9.70 2.73 9.77
CA ASP A 126 -10.50 2.73 11.00
C ASP A 126 -10.90 1.33 11.49
N GLY A 127 -10.02 0.34 11.26
CA GLY A 127 -10.25 -1.06 11.58
C GLY A 127 -11.04 -1.86 10.54
N ALA A 128 -11.65 -1.24 9.54
CA ALA A 128 -12.32 -1.91 8.43
C ALA A 128 -11.32 -2.33 7.33
N GLN A 129 -11.38 -3.59 6.90
CA GLN A 129 -10.43 -4.13 5.93
C GLN A 129 -10.68 -3.63 4.50
N ILE A 130 -9.66 -3.08 3.84
CA ILE A 130 -9.63 -2.79 2.41
C ILE A 130 -9.00 -4.00 1.70
N ALA A 131 -9.83 -4.88 1.17
CA ALA A 131 -9.43 -6.20 0.68
C ALA A 131 -8.59 -6.13 -0.60
N ARG A 132 -8.96 -5.24 -1.55
CA ARG A 132 -8.31 -5.20 -2.85
C ARG A 132 -7.04 -4.35 -2.84
N PRO A 133 -5.88 -4.93 -3.23
CA PRO A 133 -4.61 -4.19 -3.25
C PRO A 133 -4.65 -2.93 -4.14
N ALA A 134 -5.39 -2.96 -5.24
CA ALA A 134 -5.54 -1.79 -6.10
C ALA A 134 -6.37 -0.65 -5.46
N ALA A 135 -7.21 -0.94 -4.46
CA ALA A 135 -7.98 0.06 -3.71
C ALA A 135 -7.17 0.71 -2.57
N GLN A 136 -6.03 0.15 -2.17
CA GLN A 136 -5.20 0.61 -1.05
C GLN A 136 -4.40 1.90 -1.35
N LEU A 137 -4.52 2.45 -2.55
CA LEU A 137 -3.84 3.67 -2.98
C LEU A 137 -4.62 4.95 -2.67
N SER A 138 -5.89 4.85 -2.28
CA SER A 138 -6.75 5.96 -1.81
C SER A 138 -6.68 6.13 -0.30
N GLY A 139 -7.31 7.18 0.22
CA GLY A 139 -7.53 7.35 1.67
C GLY A 139 -6.43 8.07 2.45
N PHE A 140 -5.29 8.43 1.85
CA PHE A 140 -4.20 9.16 2.52
C PHE A 140 -4.47 10.67 2.56
N TYR A 141 -5.48 11.08 3.28
CA TYR A 141 -5.81 12.47 3.58
C TYR A 141 -6.62 12.55 4.87
N ASP A 142 -6.50 13.66 5.57
CA ASP A 142 -7.19 13.91 6.83
C ASP A 142 -7.07 12.73 7.81
N LEU A 143 -5.82 12.24 7.96
CA LEU A 143 -5.48 11.15 8.88
C LEU A 143 -5.05 11.73 10.23
N GLU A 144 -5.39 11.04 11.30
CA GLU A 144 -4.83 11.26 12.63
C GLU A 144 -3.43 10.63 12.74
N ARG A 145 -3.31 9.39 12.23
CA ARG A 145 -2.05 8.64 12.21
C ARG A 145 -2.16 7.41 11.28
N VAL A 146 -1.00 6.82 10.99
CA VAL A 146 -0.88 5.50 10.34
C VAL A 146 -0.15 4.56 11.29
N GLU A 147 -0.75 3.41 11.57
CA GLU A 147 -0.16 2.37 12.40
C GLU A 147 0.32 1.21 11.51
N VAL A 148 1.57 0.78 11.70
CA VAL A 148 2.16 -0.35 10.97
C VAL A 148 2.67 -1.39 11.96
N LEU A 149 2.03 -2.56 11.95
CA LEU A 149 2.42 -3.72 12.74
C LEU A 149 3.27 -4.62 11.87
N ARG A 150 4.45 -4.98 12.35
CA ARG A 150 5.37 -5.88 11.66
C ARG A 150 5.36 -7.26 12.31
N GLY A 151 5.40 -8.30 11.47
CA GLY A 151 5.24 -9.68 11.92
C GLY A 151 3.78 -10.16 11.89
N PRO A 152 3.55 -11.48 12.00
CA PRO A 152 2.22 -12.06 11.85
C PRO A 152 1.21 -11.53 12.87
N GLN A 153 0.03 -11.18 12.37
CA GLN A 153 -1.10 -10.68 13.16
C GLN A 153 -2.32 -11.60 13.04
N GLY A 154 -2.09 -12.91 12.88
CA GLY A 154 -3.14 -13.90 12.58
C GLY A 154 -4.21 -14.00 13.66
N THR A 155 -3.91 -13.76 14.93
CA THR A 155 -4.87 -13.84 16.04
C THR A 155 -5.88 -12.69 16.00
N LEU A 156 -5.43 -11.44 15.91
CA LEU A 156 -6.30 -10.25 16.00
C LEU A 156 -6.87 -9.82 14.66
N TYR A 157 -6.07 -9.90 13.58
CA TYR A 157 -6.45 -9.42 12.25
C TYR A 157 -6.87 -10.54 11.30
N GLY A 158 -6.49 -11.78 11.62
CA GLY A 158 -6.93 -12.98 10.90
C GLY A 158 -6.32 -13.09 9.50
N ARG A 159 -7.19 -13.18 8.50
CA ARG A 159 -6.80 -13.42 7.10
C ARG A 159 -5.88 -12.33 6.53
N GLY A 160 -4.89 -12.74 5.70
CA GLY A 160 -4.02 -11.80 4.99
C GLY A 160 -3.06 -11.00 5.88
N ALA A 161 -2.82 -11.43 7.13
CA ALA A 161 -1.93 -10.77 8.08
C ALA A 161 -0.73 -11.65 8.44
N THR A 162 -0.14 -12.38 7.47
CA THR A 162 1.04 -13.23 7.69
C THR A 162 2.35 -12.43 7.81
N ALA A 163 2.40 -11.24 7.23
CA ALA A 163 3.56 -10.35 7.28
C ALA A 163 3.36 -9.17 8.24
N GLY A 164 2.12 -8.73 8.42
CA GLY A 164 1.80 -7.58 9.25
C GLY A 164 0.45 -6.96 8.94
N ALA A 165 0.24 -5.75 9.47
CA ALA A 165 -0.95 -4.95 9.19
C ALA A 165 -0.61 -3.46 9.08
N ILE A 166 -1.32 -2.74 8.22
CA ILE A 166 -1.31 -1.28 8.10
C ILE A 166 -2.73 -0.80 8.41
N ASN A 167 -2.87 0.13 9.34
CA ASN A 167 -4.16 0.71 9.70
C ASN A 167 -4.10 2.24 9.59
N LEU A 168 -4.90 2.79 8.69
CA LEU A 168 -5.09 4.23 8.53
C LEU A 168 -6.15 4.67 9.54
N ILE A 169 -5.81 5.58 10.44
CA ILE A 169 -6.75 6.16 11.39
C ILE A 169 -7.14 7.55 10.90
N THR A 170 -8.41 7.75 10.60
CA THR A 170 -8.93 9.03 10.12
C THR A 170 -9.22 9.98 11.28
N LYS A 171 -9.10 11.28 11.02
CA LYS A 171 -9.41 12.29 12.03
C LYS A 171 -10.92 12.39 12.24
N LYS A 172 -11.36 12.22 13.47
CA LYS A 172 -12.76 12.38 13.87
C LYS A 172 -13.12 13.87 14.03
N PRO A 173 -14.41 14.25 13.91
CA PRO A 173 -14.87 15.57 14.31
C PRO A 173 -14.68 15.80 15.81
N THR A 174 -14.43 17.05 16.21
CA THR A 174 -14.24 17.51 17.57
C THR A 174 -15.47 18.26 18.10
N ASP A 175 -15.50 18.51 19.41
CA ASP A 175 -16.55 19.30 20.09
C ASP A 175 -16.43 20.81 19.85
N HIS A 176 -15.42 21.24 19.14
CA HIS A 176 -15.19 22.62 18.69
C HIS A 176 -14.96 22.65 17.17
N LEU A 177 -15.15 23.81 16.57
CA LEU A 177 -14.87 24.00 15.15
C LEU A 177 -13.34 23.88 14.94
N ASP A 178 -12.93 22.88 14.17
CA ASP A 178 -11.56 22.72 13.72
C ASP A 178 -11.53 22.42 12.22
N GLY A 179 -10.46 22.88 11.58
CA GLY A 179 -10.30 22.64 10.16
C GLY A 179 -8.93 23.06 9.66
N TYR A 180 -8.70 22.69 8.42
CA TYR A 180 -7.51 23.12 7.69
C TYR A 180 -7.77 23.21 6.19
N LEU A 181 -6.96 24.01 5.52
CA LEU A 181 -6.84 24.05 4.06
C LEU A 181 -5.36 24.04 3.70
N ARG A 182 -4.96 23.18 2.77
CA ARG A 182 -3.60 23.08 2.24
C ARG A 182 -3.66 23.19 0.72
N ALA A 183 -2.84 24.09 0.17
CA ALA A 183 -2.65 24.23 -1.26
C ALA A 183 -1.16 24.08 -1.58
N SER A 184 -0.82 23.08 -2.39
CA SER A 184 0.54 22.80 -2.80
C SER A 184 0.70 22.97 -4.30
N TYR A 185 1.82 23.56 -4.71
CA TYR A 185 2.24 23.62 -6.11
C TYR A 185 3.69 23.19 -6.26
N GLY A 186 3.98 22.43 -7.29
CA GLY A 186 5.32 21.90 -7.54
C GLY A 186 5.66 21.76 -9.02
N ASN A 187 6.89 21.30 -9.29
CA ASN A 187 7.27 20.95 -10.66
C ASN A 187 6.35 19.86 -11.23
N TYR A 188 6.35 19.72 -12.58
CA TYR A 188 5.35 18.92 -13.33
C TYR A 188 3.92 19.47 -13.18
N ASN A 189 3.77 20.78 -12.98
CA ASN A 189 2.46 21.43 -12.74
C ASN A 189 1.63 20.73 -11.66
N ALA A 190 2.31 20.18 -10.64
CA ALA A 190 1.67 19.45 -9.57
C ALA A 190 0.83 20.40 -8.71
N ILE A 191 -0.46 20.14 -8.61
CA ILE A 191 -1.43 20.84 -7.77
C ILE A 191 -2.06 19.84 -6.83
N VAL A 192 -1.91 20.08 -5.52
CA VAL A 192 -2.61 19.32 -4.49
C VAL A 192 -3.41 20.29 -3.63
N LEU A 193 -4.72 20.08 -3.59
CA LEU A 193 -5.62 20.80 -2.67
C LEU A 193 -6.19 19.78 -1.70
N GLU A 194 -6.04 20.04 -0.41
CA GLU A 194 -6.55 19.21 0.65
C GLU A 194 -7.15 20.07 1.74
N GLY A 195 -8.32 19.70 2.24
CA GLY A 195 -8.95 20.44 3.31
C GLY A 195 -9.94 19.60 4.08
N ALA A 196 -10.20 20.03 5.31
CA ALA A 196 -11.22 19.47 6.16
C ALA A 196 -11.80 20.54 7.07
N VAL A 197 -13.06 20.37 7.39
CA VAL A 197 -13.76 21.17 8.41
C VAL A 197 -14.66 20.24 9.22
N GLY A 198 -14.64 20.40 10.52
CA GLY A 198 -15.47 19.62 11.44
C GLY A 198 -15.80 20.42 12.69
N GLY A 199 -16.78 19.94 13.43
CA GLY A 199 -17.24 20.56 14.67
C GLY A 199 -18.60 20.08 15.11
N PRO A 200 -19.14 20.67 16.17
CA PRO A 200 -20.43 20.31 16.72
C PRO A 200 -21.59 20.75 15.80
N ILE A 201 -22.58 19.89 15.64
CA ILE A 201 -23.87 20.20 15.04
C ILE A 201 -24.91 20.44 16.14
N ALA A 202 -24.87 19.65 17.20
CA ALA A 202 -25.75 19.78 18.36
C ALA A 202 -24.93 19.55 19.65
N GLY A 203 -24.19 20.58 20.06
CA GLY A 203 -23.27 20.52 21.19
C GLY A 203 -22.23 19.39 21.02
N ASP A 204 -21.83 18.79 22.12
CA ASP A 204 -20.90 17.66 22.18
C ASP A 204 -21.54 16.31 21.81
N LYS A 205 -22.88 16.27 21.63
CA LYS A 205 -23.63 15.03 21.36
C LYS A 205 -23.67 14.65 19.90
N LEU A 206 -23.54 15.60 18.99
CA LEU A 206 -23.54 15.34 17.54
C LEU A 206 -22.55 16.24 16.86
N MET A 207 -21.55 15.62 16.26
CA MET A 207 -20.45 16.28 15.56
C MET A 207 -20.32 15.73 14.15
N ALA A 208 -19.86 16.57 13.23
CA ALA A 208 -19.59 16.13 11.86
C ALA A 208 -18.29 16.72 11.34
N ARG A 209 -17.70 16.03 10.38
CA ARG A 209 -16.49 16.43 9.66
C ARG A 209 -16.62 16.09 8.19
N VAL A 210 -16.21 17.01 7.33
CA VAL A 210 -16.05 16.76 5.89
C VAL A 210 -14.62 17.04 5.51
N SER A 211 -14.03 16.15 4.75
CA SER A 211 -12.68 16.29 4.21
C SER A 211 -12.66 15.96 2.72
N ALA A 212 -11.76 16.61 1.99
CA ALA A 212 -11.58 16.39 0.57
C ALA A 212 -10.12 16.57 0.16
N LYS A 213 -9.71 15.83 -0.89
CA LYS A 213 -8.41 15.96 -1.54
C LYS A 213 -8.59 15.96 -3.04
N PHE A 214 -7.86 16.85 -3.70
CA PHE A 214 -7.67 16.88 -5.14
C PHE A 214 -6.17 16.83 -5.44
N ASP A 215 -5.74 15.95 -6.33
CA ASP A 215 -4.34 15.73 -6.69
C ASP A 215 -4.22 15.63 -8.21
N LYS A 216 -3.58 16.62 -8.83
CA LYS A 216 -3.36 16.67 -10.26
C LYS A 216 -1.91 17.01 -10.57
N ARG A 217 -1.34 16.35 -11.57
CA ARG A 217 0.05 16.53 -11.98
C ARG A 217 0.25 16.07 -13.42
N ASP A 218 1.13 16.75 -14.16
CA ASP A 218 1.62 16.30 -15.46
C ASP A 218 2.47 15.02 -15.33
N GLY A 219 2.69 14.34 -16.44
CA GLY A 219 3.47 13.11 -16.49
C GLY A 219 4.93 13.27 -16.06
N TYR A 220 5.48 12.23 -15.49
CA TYR A 220 6.93 12.14 -15.25
C TYR A 220 7.72 11.69 -16.47
N GLY A 221 7.05 11.14 -17.47
CA GLY A 221 7.58 10.71 -18.75
C GLY A 221 6.62 10.98 -19.88
N ILE A 222 7.01 10.59 -21.07
CA ILE A 222 6.22 10.66 -22.30
C ILE A 222 6.24 9.32 -23.03
N ASN A 223 5.17 9.01 -23.72
CA ASN A 223 5.19 8.03 -24.80
C ASN A 223 5.79 8.71 -26.04
N GLU A 224 7.03 8.40 -26.37
CA GLU A 224 7.76 9.06 -27.47
C GLU A 224 7.18 8.72 -28.85
N PHE A 225 6.34 7.68 -28.95
CA PHE A 225 5.66 7.31 -30.20
C PHE A 225 4.43 8.18 -30.44
N THR A 226 3.59 8.39 -29.42
CA THR A 226 2.34 9.17 -29.54
C THR A 226 2.50 10.63 -29.14
N GLY A 227 3.55 10.98 -28.38
CA GLY A 227 3.77 12.31 -27.80
C GLY A 227 2.97 12.58 -26.54
N SER A 228 2.22 11.61 -26.01
CA SER A 228 1.40 11.78 -24.82
C SER A 228 2.22 11.71 -23.53
N GLN A 229 1.75 12.38 -22.49
CA GLN A 229 2.32 12.26 -21.15
C GLN A 229 1.89 10.94 -20.51
N ILE A 230 2.79 10.34 -19.72
CA ILE A 230 2.56 9.12 -18.93
C ILE A 230 3.00 9.34 -17.48
N ASP A 231 2.54 8.49 -16.56
CA ASP A 231 2.75 8.65 -15.12
C ASP A 231 2.26 10.02 -14.62
N ASP A 232 1.21 10.55 -15.19
CA ASP A 232 0.49 11.72 -14.71
C ASP A 232 -0.37 11.37 -13.49
N ARG A 233 -1.04 12.33 -12.91
CA ARG A 233 -1.97 12.15 -11.80
C ARG A 233 -3.21 12.97 -12.00
N ASN A 234 -4.38 12.36 -11.82
CA ASN A 234 -5.67 13.06 -11.80
C ASN A 234 -6.63 12.30 -10.90
N ALA A 235 -6.68 12.71 -9.63
CA ALA A 235 -7.45 12.01 -8.60
C ALA A 235 -8.17 12.98 -7.67
N TYR A 236 -9.31 12.56 -7.13
CA TYR A 236 -9.99 13.26 -6.05
C TYR A 236 -10.67 12.28 -5.11
N SER A 237 -10.79 12.70 -3.87
CA SER A 237 -11.47 11.95 -2.81
C SER A 237 -12.26 12.89 -1.91
N VAL A 238 -13.36 12.39 -1.36
CA VAL A 238 -14.17 13.11 -0.38
C VAL A 238 -14.64 12.14 0.69
N ARG A 239 -14.60 12.57 1.96
CA ARG A 239 -15.07 11.80 3.12
C ARG A 239 -15.95 12.68 4.00
N GLY A 240 -17.09 12.11 4.43
CA GLY A 240 -17.94 12.66 5.47
C GLY A 240 -17.97 11.73 6.68
N THR A 241 -17.81 12.27 7.88
CA THR A 241 -17.87 11.53 9.14
C THR A 241 -18.81 12.22 10.10
N ILE A 242 -19.70 11.44 10.73
CA ILE A 242 -20.63 11.90 11.78
C ILE A 242 -20.31 11.08 13.03
N VAL A 243 -20.18 11.77 14.17
CA VAL A 243 -20.06 11.16 15.50
C VAL A 243 -21.24 11.59 16.34
N ALA A 244 -21.99 10.62 16.84
CA ALA A 244 -23.09 10.82 17.78
C ALA A 244 -22.73 10.19 19.13
N LYS A 245 -22.97 10.93 20.22
CA LYS A 245 -22.84 10.49 21.63
C LYS A 245 -24.20 10.54 22.32
N PRO A 246 -25.07 9.52 22.09
CA PRO A 246 -26.41 9.49 22.70
C PRO A 246 -26.36 9.45 24.24
N SER A 247 -25.30 8.90 24.80
CA SER A 247 -24.99 8.90 26.23
C SER A 247 -23.47 8.98 26.46
N GLU A 248 -23.04 9.14 27.68
CA GLU A 248 -21.62 9.14 28.07
C GLU A 248 -20.95 7.78 27.77
N ASP A 249 -21.73 6.69 27.82
CA ASP A 249 -21.26 5.31 27.62
C ASP A 249 -21.27 4.88 26.14
N LEU A 250 -21.89 5.65 25.22
CA LEU A 250 -22.14 5.21 23.84
C LEU A 250 -21.71 6.26 22.82
N GLU A 251 -20.79 5.87 21.94
CA GLU A 251 -20.40 6.62 20.75
C GLU A 251 -20.75 5.83 19.48
N VAL A 252 -21.38 6.52 18.52
CA VAL A 252 -21.68 5.99 17.19
C VAL A 252 -20.98 6.86 16.14
N THR A 253 -20.09 6.24 15.35
CA THR A 253 -19.40 6.90 14.25
C THR A 253 -19.89 6.35 12.93
N LEU A 254 -20.32 7.21 11.99
CA LEU A 254 -20.66 6.85 10.62
C LEU A 254 -19.77 7.61 9.66
N SER A 255 -19.10 6.90 8.77
CA SER A 255 -18.21 7.49 7.76
C SER A 255 -18.60 6.98 6.37
N GLY A 256 -18.58 7.89 5.39
CA GLY A 256 -18.76 7.58 3.98
C GLY A 256 -17.66 8.24 3.17
N GLU A 257 -17.04 7.50 2.24
CA GLU A 257 -15.96 7.98 1.39
C GLU A 257 -16.24 7.63 -0.08
N TYR A 258 -15.87 8.54 -0.98
CA TYR A 258 -15.81 8.31 -2.41
C TYR A 258 -14.45 8.77 -2.95
N PHE A 259 -13.88 8.01 -3.88
CA PHE A 259 -12.69 8.41 -4.62
C PHE A 259 -12.83 8.09 -6.10
N ASN A 260 -12.11 8.86 -6.91
CA ASN A 260 -11.96 8.66 -8.35
C ASN A 260 -10.54 9.01 -8.79
N GLU A 261 -10.01 8.20 -9.69
CA GLU A 261 -8.72 8.37 -10.35
C GLU A 261 -8.90 8.04 -11.84
N ASP A 262 -8.45 8.95 -12.71
CA ASP A 262 -8.53 8.80 -14.17
C ASP A 262 -7.30 9.47 -14.79
N ASP A 263 -6.25 8.68 -14.98
CA ASP A 263 -4.93 9.13 -15.42
C ASP A 263 -4.20 8.04 -16.23
N ARG A 264 -2.94 8.28 -16.57
CA ARG A 264 -2.03 7.33 -17.22
C ARG A 264 -0.91 6.90 -16.29
N ASN A 265 -1.19 6.84 -14.99
CA ASN A 265 -0.25 6.38 -13.98
C ASN A 265 -0.03 4.87 -14.07
N TYR A 266 1.11 4.41 -13.51
CA TYR A 266 1.54 3.01 -13.54
C TYR A 266 1.83 2.48 -14.95
N ALA A 267 2.36 3.35 -15.84
CA ALA A 267 2.81 2.93 -17.16
C ALA A 267 3.92 1.87 -17.06
N PHE A 268 3.91 0.90 -18.00
CA PHE A 268 4.98 -0.07 -18.11
C PHE A 268 6.21 0.52 -18.78
N HIS A 269 7.24 0.76 -17.94
CA HIS A 269 8.55 1.17 -18.43
C HIS A 269 9.33 -0.04 -18.92
N TYR A 270 9.94 0.08 -20.07
CA TYR A 270 10.78 -0.94 -20.66
C TYR A 270 12.23 -0.82 -20.18
N PHE A 271 12.74 -1.89 -19.53
CA PHE A 271 14.10 -1.93 -18.98
C PHE A 271 15.08 -2.72 -19.86
N GLY A 272 14.63 -3.23 -20.98
CA GLY A 272 15.44 -3.94 -21.98
C GLY A 272 15.02 -5.39 -22.17
N PRO A 273 15.57 -6.04 -23.20
CA PRO A 273 15.29 -7.43 -23.51
C PRO A 273 15.99 -8.37 -22.53
N THR A 274 15.44 -9.59 -22.40
CA THR A 274 16.12 -10.72 -21.77
C THR A 274 16.69 -11.69 -22.80
N VAL A 275 16.22 -11.59 -24.05
CA VAL A 275 16.71 -12.33 -25.23
C VAL A 275 17.30 -11.33 -26.23
N ALA A 276 18.09 -11.81 -27.17
CA ALA A 276 18.68 -10.97 -28.19
C ALA A 276 17.58 -10.19 -28.96
N PRO A 277 17.79 -8.88 -29.25
CA PRO A 277 16.76 -8.03 -29.85
C PRO A 277 16.13 -8.61 -31.14
N GLU A 278 16.93 -9.24 -31.96
CA GLU A 278 16.49 -9.90 -33.21
C GLU A 278 15.53 -11.08 -33.00
N ASN A 279 15.51 -11.65 -31.82
CA ASN A 279 14.62 -12.76 -31.43
C ASN A 279 13.35 -12.28 -30.74
N GLN A 280 13.16 -10.98 -30.57
CA GLN A 280 11.94 -10.42 -29.98
C GLN A 280 10.82 -10.39 -31.03
N LEU A 281 9.63 -10.83 -30.63
CA LEU A 281 8.46 -10.90 -31.53
C LEU A 281 8.12 -9.53 -32.14
N GLY A 282 8.18 -8.46 -31.36
CA GLY A 282 7.96 -7.11 -31.86
C GLY A 282 8.94 -6.72 -32.96
N SER A 283 10.24 -7.07 -32.84
CA SER A 283 11.26 -6.81 -33.84
C SER A 283 11.05 -7.66 -35.09
N ILE A 284 10.57 -8.91 -34.94
CA ILE A 284 10.21 -9.79 -36.08
C ILE A 284 9.11 -9.16 -36.93
N LEU A 285 8.16 -8.46 -36.31
CA LEU A 285 7.11 -7.70 -37.00
C LEU A 285 7.54 -6.30 -37.45
N GLY A 286 8.83 -5.96 -37.36
CA GLY A 286 9.36 -4.65 -37.72
C GLY A 286 9.11 -3.56 -36.66
N GLY A 287 8.64 -3.93 -35.48
CA GLY A 287 8.43 -3.02 -34.35
C GLY A 287 9.74 -2.48 -33.77
N ARG A 288 9.69 -1.29 -33.24
CA ARG A 288 10.82 -0.59 -32.61
C ARG A 288 10.55 -0.42 -31.13
N SER A 289 11.56 -0.60 -30.31
CA SER A 289 11.52 -0.34 -28.88
C SER A 289 12.13 1.02 -28.54
N LEU A 290 11.89 1.50 -27.32
CA LEU A 290 12.52 2.71 -26.78
C LEU A 290 14.04 2.73 -26.99
N PHE A 291 14.71 1.59 -26.78
CA PHE A 291 16.16 1.49 -26.90
C PHE A 291 16.63 1.54 -28.35
N THR A 292 15.94 0.87 -29.28
CA THR A 292 16.30 0.88 -30.72
C THR A 292 16.10 2.26 -31.32
N VAL A 293 15.02 2.97 -30.96
CA VAL A 293 14.76 4.32 -31.44
C VAL A 293 15.77 5.31 -30.87
N ALA A 294 16.11 5.23 -29.60
CA ALA A 294 17.10 6.08 -28.98
C ALA A 294 18.50 5.86 -29.58
N ALA A 295 18.90 4.60 -29.81
CA ALA A 295 20.17 4.26 -30.43
C ALA A 295 20.26 4.77 -31.88
N ALA A 296 19.20 4.62 -32.69
CA ALA A 296 19.12 5.16 -34.05
C ALA A 296 19.24 6.67 -34.08
N ALA A 297 18.78 7.37 -33.03
CA ALA A 297 18.91 8.80 -32.85
C ALA A 297 20.25 9.23 -32.23
N GLY A 298 21.20 8.31 -32.01
CA GLY A 298 22.50 8.59 -31.39
C GLY A 298 22.43 9.06 -29.95
N ARG A 299 21.37 8.71 -29.20
CA ARG A 299 21.15 9.11 -27.82
C ARG A 299 20.88 7.92 -26.90
N LYS A 300 21.06 8.13 -25.60
CA LYS A 300 20.67 7.15 -24.58
C LYS A 300 19.16 7.19 -24.34
N ALA A 301 18.53 6.03 -24.21
CA ALA A 301 17.14 5.92 -23.85
C ALA A 301 16.85 6.53 -22.46
N ASN A 302 15.80 7.32 -22.36
CA ASN A 302 15.27 7.77 -21.06
C ASN A 302 14.28 6.73 -20.53
N ILE A 303 14.65 6.00 -19.51
CA ILE A 303 13.82 4.94 -18.92
C ILE A 303 12.48 5.44 -18.36
N ARG A 304 12.34 6.74 -18.10
CA ARG A 304 11.06 7.34 -17.71
C ARG A 304 10.08 7.49 -18.86
N ASN A 305 10.54 7.33 -20.10
CA ASN A 305 9.70 7.34 -21.29
C ASN A 305 9.35 5.90 -21.69
N ILE A 306 8.32 5.79 -22.53
CA ILE A 306 7.98 4.57 -23.25
C ILE A 306 7.98 4.82 -24.76
N TRP A 307 7.97 3.76 -25.53
CA TRP A 307 7.75 3.76 -26.96
C TRP A 307 6.74 2.67 -27.26
N SER A 308 5.49 3.05 -27.41
CA SER A 308 4.35 2.12 -27.46
C SER A 308 3.26 2.66 -28.39
N ASP A 309 2.66 1.80 -29.19
CA ASP A 309 1.48 2.13 -29.97
C ASP A 309 0.20 2.18 -29.11
N GLN A 310 0.28 1.68 -27.86
CA GLN A 310 -0.82 1.70 -26.89
C GLN A 310 -0.64 2.79 -25.83
N GLU A 311 -1.72 3.52 -25.55
CA GLU A 311 -1.74 4.50 -24.47
C GLU A 311 -2.02 3.82 -23.13
N PRO A 312 -1.16 3.99 -22.12
CA PRO A 312 -1.50 3.58 -20.75
C PRO A 312 -2.78 4.25 -20.29
N LEU A 313 -3.58 3.54 -19.51
CA LEU A 313 -4.79 4.08 -18.89
C LEU A 313 -4.98 3.46 -17.52
N ASN A 314 -5.32 4.28 -16.53
CA ASN A 314 -5.63 3.87 -15.18
C ASN A 314 -6.89 4.58 -14.71
N GLN A 315 -7.97 3.84 -14.63
CA GLN A 315 -9.27 4.32 -14.16
C GLN A 315 -9.70 3.52 -12.95
N ARG A 316 -9.90 4.20 -11.82
CA ARG A 316 -10.36 3.59 -10.57
C ARG A 316 -11.38 4.47 -9.91
N HIS A 317 -12.39 3.87 -9.35
CA HIS A 317 -13.32 4.57 -8.48
C HIS A 317 -13.90 3.61 -7.46
N GLY A 318 -14.28 4.15 -6.34
CA GLY A 318 -14.91 3.37 -5.30
C GLY A 318 -15.59 4.22 -4.27
N TYR A 319 -16.44 3.57 -3.50
CA TYR A 319 -17.05 4.17 -2.32
C TYR A 319 -17.06 3.17 -1.17
N SER A 320 -17.02 3.70 0.03
CA SER A 320 -17.10 2.93 1.26
C SER A 320 -18.06 3.57 2.26
N PHE A 321 -18.67 2.73 3.08
CA PHE A 321 -19.44 3.13 4.24
C PHE A 321 -18.94 2.32 5.43
N THR A 322 -18.61 2.98 6.53
CA THR A 322 -18.19 2.35 7.78
C THR A 322 -19.01 2.91 8.93
N GLY A 323 -19.61 2.01 9.70
CA GLY A 323 -20.32 2.33 10.94
C GLY A 323 -19.60 1.67 12.12
N THR A 324 -19.25 2.46 13.13
CA THR A 324 -18.67 1.98 14.39
C THR A 324 -19.60 2.33 15.53
N ILE A 325 -19.92 1.35 16.37
CA ILE A 325 -20.60 1.51 17.64
C ILE A 325 -19.59 1.16 18.72
N ASP A 326 -19.33 2.07 19.64
CA ASP A 326 -18.43 1.91 20.77
C ASP A 326 -19.18 2.16 22.06
N TRP A 327 -19.34 1.10 22.87
CA TRP A 327 -20.03 1.16 24.13
C TRP A 327 -19.08 0.81 25.26
N SER A 328 -18.98 1.71 26.25
CA SER A 328 -18.07 1.55 27.37
C SER A 328 -18.82 1.75 28.69
N LYS A 329 -18.85 0.72 29.55
CA LYS A 329 -19.50 0.81 30.86
C LYS A 329 -18.75 0.00 31.91
N GLY A 330 -18.28 0.67 32.94
CA GLY A 330 -17.40 0.06 33.96
C GLY A 330 -16.16 -0.56 33.30
N ASP A 331 -15.91 -1.82 33.59
CA ASP A 331 -14.75 -2.57 33.07
C ASP A 331 -14.95 -3.11 31.62
N TRP A 332 -16.10 -2.89 31.02
CA TRP A 332 -16.45 -3.39 29.70
C TRP A 332 -16.38 -2.33 28.62
N ASN A 333 -15.76 -2.68 27.50
CA ASN A 333 -15.88 -1.97 26.24
C ASN A 333 -16.33 -2.94 25.15
N VAL A 334 -17.39 -2.60 24.44
CA VAL A 334 -17.88 -3.40 23.30
C VAL A 334 -17.88 -2.51 22.05
N LYS A 335 -17.12 -2.94 21.06
CA LYS A 335 -17.02 -2.25 19.77
C LYS A 335 -17.56 -3.11 18.64
N SER A 336 -18.43 -2.55 17.81
CA SER A 336 -18.93 -3.16 16.59
C SER A 336 -18.52 -2.30 15.39
N ILE A 337 -17.90 -2.93 14.37
CA ILE A 337 -17.49 -2.27 13.13
C ILE A 337 -18.19 -2.98 11.98
N THR A 338 -19.01 -2.23 11.25
CA THR A 338 -19.70 -2.68 10.02
C THR A 338 -19.14 -1.91 8.85
N SER A 339 -18.72 -2.57 7.77
CA SER A 339 -18.28 -1.86 6.59
C SER A 339 -18.78 -2.48 5.29
N TYR A 340 -19.00 -1.62 4.32
CA TYR A 340 -19.29 -1.98 2.94
C TYR A 340 -18.39 -1.18 2.00
N HIS A 341 -17.69 -1.86 1.07
CA HIS A 341 -16.86 -1.23 0.06
C HIS A 341 -17.26 -1.72 -1.32
N LYS A 342 -17.32 -0.79 -2.27
CA LYS A 342 -17.42 -1.03 -3.70
C LYS A 342 -16.22 -0.43 -4.38
N PHE A 343 -15.53 -1.24 -5.19
CA PHE A 343 -14.34 -0.82 -5.92
C PHE A 343 -14.43 -1.32 -7.36
N LYS A 344 -14.05 -0.44 -8.31
CA LYS A 344 -13.87 -0.80 -9.71
C LYS A 344 -12.57 -0.22 -10.22
N ARG A 345 -11.90 -1.00 -11.07
CA ARG A 345 -10.78 -0.48 -11.86
C ARG A 345 -10.81 -1.00 -13.29
N PHE A 346 -10.22 -0.19 -14.14
CA PHE A 346 -9.81 -0.53 -15.50
C PHE A 346 -8.40 -0.01 -15.70
N ASN A 347 -7.45 -0.91 -16.00
CA ASN A 347 -6.10 -0.55 -16.39
C ASN A 347 -5.84 -1.07 -17.80
N ARG A 348 -5.02 -0.33 -18.55
CA ARG A 348 -4.56 -0.71 -19.87
C ARG A 348 -3.08 -0.39 -19.99
N ASP A 349 -2.33 -1.34 -20.51
CA ASP A 349 -0.90 -1.25 -20.74
C ASP A 349 -0.51 -1.97 -22.04
N ASP A 350 0.74 -1.77 -22.49
CA ASP A 350 1.36 -2.49 -23.58
C ASP A 350 2.32 -3.54 -23.02
N LEU A 351 2.18 -4.78 -23.47
CA LEU A 351 3.02 -5.89 -22.99
C LEU A 351 4.24 -6.18 -23.88
N ASP A 352 4.27 -5.70 -25.12
CA ASP A 352 5.41 -5.94 -26.01
C ASP A 352 6.46 -4.82 -25.97
N ALA A 353 6.12 -3.68 -25.39
CA ALA A 353 6.97 -2.52 -25.21
C ALA A 353 7.55 -1.96 -26.53
N SER A 354 6.75 -1.98 -27.60
CA SER A 354 7.16 -1.57 -28.93
C SER A 354 6.04 -0.83 -29.69
N ASP A 355 6.34 -0.31 -30.87
CA ASP A 355 5.33 0.27 -31.78
C ASP A 355 4.70 -0.75 -32.75
N ALA A 356 4.93 -2.04 -32.51
CA ALA A 356 4.27 -3.09 -33.25
C ALA A 356 2.90 -3.39 -32.64
N ASN A 357 1.83 -3.25 -33.42
CA ASN A 357 0.50 -3.65 -33.00
C ASN A 357 0.38 -5.18 -32.95
N MET A 358 0.98 -5.80 -31.92
CA MET A 358 1.07 -7.24 -31.78
C MET A 358 0.18 -7.76 -30.66
N PHE A 359 0.33 -7.21 -29.48
CA PHE A 359 -0.51 -7.48 -28.33
C PHE A 359 -1.37 -6.25 -28.11
N GLY A 360 -2.49 -6.16 -28.76
CA GLY A 360 -3.40 -5.02 -28.62
C GLY A 360 -3.58 -4.64 -27.13
N GLN A 361 -4.45 -3.77 -26.82
CA GLN A 361 -4.64 -3.24 -25.48
C GLN A 361 -4.78 -4.34 -24.43
N ASN A 362 -3.76 -4.49 -23.55
CA ASN A 362 -3.85 -5.38 -22.40
C ASN A 362 -4.71 -4.73 -21.32
N ASN A 363 -5.92 -5.22 -21.15
CA ASN A 363 -6.90 -4.67 -20.24
C ASN A 363 -7.02 -5.51 -18.97
N TYR A 364 -6.95 -4.86 -17.81
CA TYR A 364 -7.25 -5.43 -16.49
C TYR A 364 -8.49 -4.78 -15.92
N ILE A 365 -9.51 -5.60 -15.65
CA ILE A 365 -10.77 -5.15 -15.05
C ILE A 365 -10.94 -5.83 -13.71
N GLU A 366 -11.32 -5.06 -12.69
CA GLU A 366 -11.80 -5.57 -11.42
C GLU A 366 -13.09 -4.86 -11.02
N ASP A 367 -14.05 -5.62 -10.50
CA ASP A 367 -15.27 -5.14 -9.86
C ASP A 367 -15.47 -5.91 -8.56
N SER A 368 -15.16 -5.28 -7.42
CA SER A 368 -15.24 -5.89 -6.10
C SER A 368 -16.32 -5.24 -5.25
N LYS A 369 -17.08 -6.07 -4.53
CA LYS A 369 -18.01 -5.69 -3.47
C LYS A 369 -17.63 -6.45 -2.22
N THR A 370 -17.36 -5.75 -1.13
CA THR A 370 -17.05 -6.38 0.16
C THR A 370 -18.02 -5.91 1.24
N PHE A 371 -18.35 -6.81 2.12
CA PHE A 371 -19.06 -6.52 3.37
C PHE A 371 -18.30 -7.15 4.52
N SER A 372 -18.09 -6.42 5.60
CA SER A 372 -17.53 -6.97 6.82
C SER A 372 -18.26 -6.50 8.07
N GLN A 373 -18.29 -7.39 9.05
CA GLN A 373 -18.81 -7.13 10.39
C GLN A 373 -17.83 -7.68 11.40
N GLU A 374 -17.40 -6.85 12.34
CA GLU A 374 -16.58 -7.28 13.48
C GLU A 374 -17.23 -6.81 14.77
N VAL A 375 -17.25 -7.67 15.77
CA VAL A 375 -17.66 -7.33 17.14
C VAL A 375 -16.53 -7.75 18.07
N VAL A 376 -16.09 -6.82 18.90
CA VAL A 376 -15.03 -7.03 19.90
C VAL A 376 -15.56 -6.61 21.26
N ALA A 377 -15.42 -7.46 22.25
CA ALA A 377 -15.72 -7.17 23.64
C ALA A 377 -14.41 -7.22 24.45
N ASN A 378 -14.10 -6.15 25.14
CA ASN A 378 -12.96 -6.03 26.04
C ASN A 378 -13.48 -5.95 27.47
N TYR A 379 -12.93 -6.78 28.35
CA TYR A 379 -13.09 -6.69 29.80
C TYR A 379 -11.73 -6.36 30.41
N LYS A 380 -11.64 -5.33 31.22
CA LYS A 380 -10.39 -4.88 31.84
C LYS A 380 -10.54 -4.72 33.34
N SER A 381 -9.76 -5.48 34.08
CA SER A 381 -9.62 -5.36 35.53
C SER A 381 -8.15 -5.07 35.93
N GLU A 382 -7.88 -4.95 37.21
CA GLU A 382 -6.50 -4.68 37.70
C GLU A 382 -5.49 -5.75 37.25
N LYS A 383 -5.91 -7.04 37.22
CA LYS A 383 -5.00 -8.17 36.92
C LYS A 383 -5.30 -8.89 35.62
N LEU A 384 -6.47 -8.70 35.05
CA LEU A 384 -6.93 -9.50 33.93
C LEU A 384 -7.58 -8.61 32.86
N ASP A 385 -7.01 -8.63 31.65
CA ASP A 385 -7.62 -8.05 30.46
C ASP A 385 -8.04 -9.21 29.54
N VAL A 386 -9.31 -9.25 29.15
CA VAL A 386 -9.85 -10.27 28.23
C VAL A 386 -10.45 -9.57 27.02
N LEU A 387 -10.03 -10.02 25.85
CA LEU A 387 -10.56 -9.60 24.56
C LEU A 387 -11.22 -10.80 23.90
N LEU A 388 -12.49 -10.64 23.51
CA LEU A 388 -13.25 -11.62 22.73
C LEU A 388 -13.70 -10.97 21.44
N GLY A 389 -13.55 -11.65 20.33
CA GLY A 389 -13.93 -11.09 19.05
C GLY A 389 -14.53 -12.12 18.09
N ALA A 390 -15.44 -11.64 17.27
CA ALA A 390 -16.03 -12.38 16.16
C ALA A 390 -16.07 -11.49 14.92
N ASN A 391 -15.73 -12.04 13.77
CA ASN A 391 -15.85 -11.30 12.51
C ASN A 391 -16.42 -12.17 11.40
N TYR A 392 -17.16 -11.52 10.51
CA TYR A 392 -17.61 -12.05 9.22
C TYR A 392 -17.09 -11.17 8.09
N PHE A 393 -16.67 -11.78 7.00
CA PHE A 393 -16.23 -11.10 5.78
C PHE A 393 -16.85 -11.79 4.57
N HIS A 394 -17.41 -11.00 3.67
CA HIS A 394 -17.90 -11.44 2.36
C HIS A 394 -17.31 -10.58 1.26
N GLU A 395 -16.85 -11.22 0.18
CA GLU A 395 -16.44 -10.53 -1.03
C GLU A 395 -16.99 -11.24 -2.26
N SER A 396 -17.47 -10.45 -3.22
CA SER A 396 -17.73 -10.87 -4.61
C SER A 396 -16.83 -10.05 -5.52
N LEU A 397 -15.85 -10.72 -6.12
CA LEU A 397 -14.86 -10.12 -7.01
C LEU A 397 -15.05 -10.68 -8.42
N TYR A 398 -15.39 -9.84 -9.39
CA TYR A 398 -15.22 -10.12 -10.80
C TYR A 398 -13.86 -9.57 -11.25
N GLY A 399 -13.14 -10.36 -12.05
CA GLY A 399 -11.90 -9.94 -12.66
C GLY A 399 -11.81 -10.40 -14.11
N GLU A 400 -11.13 -9.61 -14.94
CA GLU A 400 -10.84 -9.93 -16.35
C GLU A 400 -9.45 -9.44 -16.71
N VAL A 401 -8.70 -10.30 -17.40
CA VAL A 401 -7.47 -9.96 -18.13
C VAL A 401 -7.70 -10.29 -19.58
N ARG A 402 -7.65 -9.30 -20.45
CA ARG A 402 -7.86 -9.46 -21.89
C ARG A 402 -6.68 -8.86 -22.65
N VAL A 403 -6.03 -9.69 -23.44
CA VAL A 403 -4.97 -9.29 -24.37
C VAL A 403 -5.37 -9.72 -25.78
N PRO A 404 -5.85 -8.80 -26.63
CA PRO A 404 -6.07 -9.08 -28.04
C PRO A 404 -4.75 -9.40 -28.73
N LEU A 405 -4.72 -10.46 -29.51
CA LEU A 405 -3.56 -10.90 -30.28
C LEU A 405 -3.75 -10.49 -31.74
N THR A 406 -3.30 -9.30 -32.07
CA THR A 406 -3.24 -8.83 -33.45
C THR A 406 -2.00 -9.41 -34.13
N ASN A 407 -2.02 -9.55 -35.45
CA ASN A 407 -0.90 -10.09 -36.26
C ASN A 407 -0.41 -11.51 -35.88
N LEU A 408 -1.16 -12.27 -35.07
CA LEU A 408 -0.78 -13.63 -34.68
C LEU A 408 -0.57 -14.53 -35.92
N ALA A 409 -1.40 -14.41 -36.95
CA ALA A 409 -1.23 -15.15 -38.20
C ALA A 409 0.11 -14.85 -38.88
N VAL A 410 0.53 -13.58 -38.89
CA VAL A 410 1.83 -13.16 -39.44
C VAL A 410 2.98 -13.79 -38.67
N LEU A 411 2.93 -13.77 -37.34
CA LEU A 411 3.94 -14.40 -36.48
C LEU A 411 4.03 -15.92 -36.71
N LEU A 412 2.90 -16.61 -36.78
CA LEU A 412 2.86 -18.04 -36.99
C LEU A 412 3.38 -18.45 -38.38
N LYS A 413 3.16 -17.61 -39.40
CA LYS A 413 3.78 -17.78 -40.75
C LYS A 413 5.29 -17.65 -40.68
N LEU A 414 5.78 -16.53 -40.05
CA LEU A 414 7.22 -16.28 -39.90
C LEU A 414 7.92 -17.38 -39.11
N ALA A 415 7.21 -17.99 -38.15
CA ALA A 415 7.68 -19.14 -37.37
C ALA A 415 7.54 -20.49 -38.11
N GLY A 416 6.99 -20.52 -39.36
CA GLY A 416 6.76 -21.74 -40.11
C GLY A 416 5.69 -22.67 -39.51
N GLN A 417 4.85 -22.15 -38.62
CA GLN A 417 3.81 -22.92 -37.93
C GLN A 417 2.52 -23.05 -38.74
N ILE A 418 2.28 -22.12 -39.66
CA ILE A 418 1.15 -22.12 -40.58
C ILE A 418 1.63 -21.79 -42.02
N PRO A 419 0.92 -22.25 -43.06
CA PRO A 419 1.30 -21.99 -44.45
C PRO A 419 1.31 -20.49 -44.80
N PRO A 420 2.21 -20.05 -45.71
CA PRO A 420 2.28 -18.64 -46.13
C PRO A 420 1.01 -18.05 -46.74
N PHE A 421 0.15 -18.92 -47.34
CA PHE A 421 -1.10 -18.52 -47.95
C PHE A 421 -2.24 -18.26 -46.93
N PHE A 422 -2.04 -18.57 -45.68
CA PHE A 422 -3.04 -18.29 -44.64
C PHE A 422 -3.32 -16.77 -44.57
N PRO A 423 -4.56 -16.32 -44.39
CA PRO A 423 -4.84 -14.89 -44.28
C PRO A 423 -4.11 -14.22 -43.09
N ASP A 424 -3.54 -13.02 -43.27
CA ASP A 424 -2.84 -12.31 -42.19
C ASP A 424 -3.77 -11.96 -41.03
N ASN A 425 -5.04 -11.72 -41.30
CA ASN A 425 -6.07 -11.39 -40.35
C ASN A 425 -6.84 -12.59 -39.76
N ALA A 426 -6.38 -13.82 -40.03
CA ALA A 426 -7.10 -15.04 -39.62
C ALA A 426 -7.35 -15.12 -38.09
N PHE A 427 -6.55 -14.45 -37.31
CA PHE A 427 -6.61 -14.45 -35.83
C PHE A 427 -6.82 -13.05 -35.22
N ASP A 428 -7.26 -12.06 -35.98
CA ASP A 428 -7.44 -10.68 -35.49
C ASP A 428 -8.43 -10.55 -34.31
N ASN A 429 -9.33 -11.52 -34.17
CA ASN A 429 -10.28 -11.59 -33.04
C ASN A 429 -9.82 -12.57 -31.95
N PHE A 430 -8.60 -13.08 -32.07
CA PHE A 430 -8.09 -14.00 -31.09
C PHE A 430 -7.63 -13.26 -29.84
N ASN A 431 -8.03 -13.73 -28.67
CA ASN A 431 -7.69 -13.09 -27.42
C ASN A 431 -7.07 -14.10 -26.45
N TYR A 432 -6.08 -13.64 -25.71
CA TYR A 432 -5.79 -14.20 -24.40
C TYR A 432 -6.82 -13.60 -23.45
N LEU A 433 -7.75 -14.41 -22.98
CA LEU A 433 -8.84 -13.94 -22.11
C LEU A 433 -8.94 -14.82 -20.87
N GLN A 434 -8.67 -14.23 -19.73
CA GLN A 434 -8.93 -14.82 -18.42
C GLN A 434 -10.00 -13.99 -17.73
N ASN A 435 -11.13 -14.60 -17.37
CA ASN A 435 -12.18 -13.89 -16.62
C ASN A 435 -12.88 -14.80 -15.63
N GLY A 436 -13.50 -14.20 -14.63
CA GLY A 436 -14.36 -14.94 -13.72
C GLY A 436 -14.68 -14.20 -12.44
N THR A 437 -15.46 -14.88 -11.62
CA THR A 437 -15.88 -14.38 -10.31
C THR A 437 -15.32 -15.25 -9.21
N VAL A 438 -14.71 -14.61 -8.22
CA VAL A 438 -14.29 -15.25 -6.96
C VAL A 438 -15.16 -14.73 -5.84
N THR A 439 -15.86 -15.63 -5.18
CA THR A 439 -16.65 -15.33 -3.98
C THR A 439 -15.94 -15.86 -2.74
N ILE A 440 -15.78 -15.01 -1.74
CA ILE A 440 -15.12 -15.32 -0.47
C ILE A 440 -16.12 -15.12 0.66
N ASN A 441 -16.22 -16.11 1.57
CA ASN A 441 -16.94 -16.00 2.83
C ASN A 441 -16.00 -16.45 3.94
N ALA A 442 -15.73 -15.61 4.92
CA ALA A 442 -14.85 -15.91 6.03
C ALA A 442 -15.51 -15.60 7.37
N LEU A 443 -15.36 -16.50 8.31
CA LEU A 443 -15.76 -16.37 9.70
C LEU A 443 -14.52 -16.52 10.59
N GLY A 444 -14.42 -15.70 11.62
CA GLY A 444 -13.36 -15.81 12.61
C GLY A 444 -13.88 -15.57 14.02
N PHE A 445 -13.43 -16.40 14.95
CA PHE A 445 -13.66 -16.24 16.38
C PHE A 445 -12.30 -16.20 17.07
N TYR A 446 -12.07 -15.22 17.94
CA TYR A 446 -10.81 -15.07 18.61
C TYR A 446 -10.99 -14.62 20.07
N ALA A 447 -10.04 -15.06 20.88
CA ALA A 447 -9.95 -14.67 22.25
C ALA A 447 -8.48 -14.41 22.63
N GLN A 448 -8.26 -13.45 23.49
CA GLN A 448 -6.96 -13.15 24.07
C GLN A 448 -7.14 -12.74 25.51
N ALA A 449 -6.30 -13.25 26.40
CA ALA A 449 -6.27 -12.86 27.80
C ALA A 449 -4.86 -12.42 28.18
N THR A 450 -4.76 -11.29 28.86
CA THR A 450 -3.52 -10.79 29.45
C THR A 450 -3.69 -10.82 30.97
N TYR A 451 -2.82 -11.56 31.63
CA TYR A 451 -2.81 -11.69 33.08
C TYR A 451 -1.54 -11.08 33.69
N ALA A 452 -1.73 -10.19 34.67
CA ALA A 452 -0.63 -9.61 35.45
C ALA A 452 -0.18 -10.60 36.52
N LEU A 453 0.93 -11.30 36.30
CA LEU A 453 1.57 -12.19 37.25
C LEU A 453 2.15 -11.40 38.42
N SER A 454 2.61 -10.18 38.17
CA SER A 454 3.05 -9.17 39.14
C SER A 454 2.97 -7.80 38.47
N ASP A 455 3.30 -6.74 39.19
CA ASP A 455 3.36 -5.37 38.66
C ASP A 455 4.33 -5.25 37.47
N LYS A 456 5.34 -6.12 37.41
CA LYS A 456 6.37 -6.11 36.35
C LYS A 456 6.17 -7.17 35.27
N PHE A 457 5.50 -8.27 35.56
CA PHE A 457 5.35 -9.38 34.64
C PHE A 457 3.90 -9.57 34.20
N LYS A 458 3.67 -9.58 32.89
CA LYS A 458 2.39 -9.96 32.29
C LYS A 458 2.59 -11.07 31.28
N ILE A 459 1.64 -11.97 31.21
CA ILE A 459 1.53 -12.98 30.17
C ILE A 459 0.26 -12.74 29.37
N THR A 460 0.41 -12.71 28.05
CA THR A 460 -0.72 -12.68 27.13
C THR A 460 -0.79 -13.99 26.38
N ALA A 461 -1.94 -14.63 26.36
CA ALA A 461 -2.20 -15.82 25.57
C ALA A 461 -3.49 -15.62 24.77
N GLY A 462 -3.48 -16.00 23.50
CA GLY A 462 -4.65 -15.86 22.64
C GLY A 462 -4.65 -16.86 21.51
N GLY A 463 -5.78 -16.94 20.85
CA GLY A 463 -5.94 -17.79 19.68
C GLY A 463 -7.15 -17.38 18.86
N ARG A 464 -7.08 -17.66 17.57
CA ARG A 464 -8.17 -17.45 16.62
C ARG A 464 -8.45 -18.74 15.88
N PHE A 465 -9.72 -19.08 15.76
CA PHE A 465 -10.22 -20.02 14.78
C PHE A 465 -10.79 -19.26 13.59
N SER A 466 -10.34 -19.60 12.38
CA SER A 466 -10.83 -19.03 11.12
C SER A 466 -11.38 -20.13 10.24
N HIS A 467 -12.57 -19.89 9.66
CA HIS A 467 -13.17 -20.70 8.61
C HIS A 467 -13.35 -19.83 7.36
N GLU A 468 -12.79 -20.23 6.25
CA GLU A 468 -12.92 -19.51 5.00
C GLU A 468 -13.35 -20.43 3.87
N ARG A 469 -14.39 -20.04 3.13
CA ARG A 469 -14.85 -20.70 1.91
C ARG A 469 -14.66 -19.77 0.73
N ARG A 470 -14.03 -20.29 -0.31
CA ARG A 470 -13.93 -19.63 -1.62
C ARG A 470 -14.64 -20.43 -2.68
N LYS A 471 -15.26 -19.71 -3.62
CA LYS A 471 -15.80 -20.27 -4.87
C LYS A 471 -15.27 -19.44 -6.03
N GLY A 472 -14.65 -20.08 -7.00
CA GLY A 472 -14.20 -19.48 -8.25
C GLY A 472 -14.98 -20.07 -9.44
N VAL A 473 -15.54 -19.21 -10.28
CA VAL A 473 -16.23 -19.58 -11.51
C VAL A 473 -15.72 -18.69 -12.63
N GLY A 474 -15.23 -19.27 -13.71
CA GLY A 474 -14.75 -18.51 -14.85
C GLY A 474 -13.99 -19.35 -15.85
N THR A 475 -13.35 -18.68 -16.80
CA THR A 475 -12.68 -19.30 -17.92
C THR A 475 -11.32 -18.66 -18.19
N PHE A 476 -10.47 -19.43 -18.83
CA PHE A 476 -9.31 -18.96 -19.57
C PHE A 476 -9.41 -19.50 -21.00
N ASP A 477 -9.44 -18.60 -21.94
CA ASP A 477 -9.54 -18.89 -23.37
C ASP A 477 -8.27 -18.41 -24.08
N PHE A 478 -7.44 -19.35 -24.52
CA PHE A 478 -6.27 -19.13 -25.36
C PHE A 478 -5.78 -20.48 -25.92
N LEU A 479 -5.83 -20.68 -27.23
CA LEU A 479 -5.49 -21.97 -27.90
C LEU A 479 -6.21 -23.16 -27.24
N GLY A 480 -7.41 -22.94 -26.76
CA GLY A 480 -8.24 -23.85 -25.99
C GLY A 480 -8.80 -23.21 -24.76
N SER A 481 -9.84 -23.80 -24.16
CA SER A 481 -10.51 -23.26 -22.99
C SER A 481 -10.26 -24.10 -21.75
N VAL A 482 -9.97 -23.41 -20.63
CA VAL A 482 -9.91 -24.00 -19.29
C VAL A 482 -11.02 -23.40 -18.45
N ASN A 483 -11.98 -24.22 -18.05
CA ASN A 483 -13.11 -23.80 -17.22
C ASN A 483 -12.85 -24.13 -15.75
N THR A 484 -13.14 -23.18 -14.88
CA THR A 484 -13.12 -23.33 -13.42
C THR A 484 -14.54 -23.19 -12.90
N ASP A 485 -15.03 -24.16 -12.13
CA ASP A 485 -16.17 -24.05 -11.20
C ASP A 485 -15.82 -24.88 -9.97
N LYS A 486 -15.12 -24.24 -9.05
CA LYS A 486 -14.56 -24.88 -7.85
C LYS A 486 -14.95 -24.12 -6.62
N ALA A 487 -15.19 -24.89 -5.55
CA ALA A 487 -15.38 -24.34 -4.23
C ALA A 487 -14.59 -25.16 -3.22
N LYS A 488 -13.93 -24.51 -2.29
CA LYS A 488 -13.20 -25.16 -1.20
C LYS A 488 -13.28 -24.33 0.07
N SER A 489 -13.26 -25.02 1.20
CA SER A 489 -13.17 -24.41 2.51
C SER A 489 -11.88 -24.81 3.21
N TRP A 490 -11.35 -23.91 4.02
CA TRP A 490 -10.19 -24.15 4.86
C TRP A 490 -10.45 -23.66 6.28
N ASN A 491 -9.84 -24.34 7.22
CA ASN A 491 -9.84 -23.95 8.64
C ASN A 491 -8.41 -23.67 9.08
N ALA A 492 -8.25 -22.70 9.96
CA ALA A 492 -6.96 -22.41 10.55
C ALA A 492 -7.12 -22.03 12.02
N PHE A 493 -6.16 -22.47 12.84
CA PHE A 493 -5.98 -21.98 14.20
C PHE A 493 -4.66 -21.25 14.34
N THR A 494 -4.72 -19.98 14.80
CA THR A 494 -3.57 -19.08 14.92
C THR A 494 -3.39 -18.64 16.36
N PRO A 495 -2.58 -19.38 17.17
CA PRO A 495 -2.27 -19.03 18.54
C PRO A 495 -1.23 -17.91 18.61
N THR A 496 -1.23 -17.21 19.76
CA THR A 496 -0.18 -16.28 20.17
C THR A 496 0.08 -16.40 21.66
N VAL A 497 1.34 -16.25 22.06
CA VAL A 497 1.76 -16.11 23.45
C VAL A 497 2.80 -15.01 23.51
N THR A 498 2.65 -14.08 24.46
CA THR A 498 3.60 -12.99 24.69
C THR A 498 3.89 -12.86 26.19
N LEU A 499 5.17 -12.74 26.52
CA LEU A 499 5.66 -12.41 27.86
C LEU A 499 6.13 -10.96 27.86
N ASN A 500 5.68 -10.17 28.81
CA ASN A 500 6.03 -8.77 28.98
C ASN A 500 6.72 -8.61 30.33
N TYR A 501 7.88 -7.97 30.33
CA TYR A 501 8.60 -7.58 31.53
C TYR A 501 8.80 -6.04 31.55
N GLN A 502 8.03 -5.37 32.39
CA GLN A 502 8.17 -3.93 32.64
C GLN A 502 9.27 -3.72 33.71
N ALA A 503 10.49 -3.48 33.25
CA ALA A 503 11.64 -3.31 34.15
C ALA A 503 11.47 -2.05 35.03
N ASN A 504 10.98 -0.96 34.42
CA ASN A 504 10.56 0.29 35.04
C ASN A 504 9.53 0.98 34.11
N ASP A 505 8.99 2.15 34.48
CA ASP A 505 7.93 2.85 33.74
C ASP A 505 8.30 3.18 32.29
N ALA A 506 9.59 3.30 31.99
CA ALA A 506 10.09 3.67 30.67
C ALA A 506 10.70 2.49 29.90
N THR A 507 10.81 1.27 30.47
CA THR A 507 11.51 0.16 29.84
C THR A 507 10.68 -1.11 29.87
N LEU A 508 10.30 -1.57 28.67
CA LEU A 508 9.60 -2.81 28.41
C LEU A 508 10.49 -3.78 27.63
N LEU A 509 10.65 -4.99 28.14
CA LEU A 509 11.14 -6.15 27.36
C LEU A 509 9.99 -7.08 27.07
N TYR A 510 9.99 -7.68 25.89
CA TYR A 510 8.98 -8.68 25.55
C TYR A 510 9.56 -9.84 24.74
N ALA A 511 8.88 -10.96 24.80
CA ALA A 511 9.12 -12.11 23.92
C ALA A 511 7.78 -12.66 23.46
N SER A 512 7.65 -12.94 22.17
CA SER A 512 6.41 -13.45 21.59
C SER A 512 6.62 -14.63 20.65
N VAL A 513 5.62 -15.52 20.64
CA VAL A 513 5.49 -16.59 19.65
C VAL A 513 4.10 -16.49 19.04
N THR A 514 4.03 -16.33 17.72
CA THR A 514 2.77 -16.12 17.01
C THR A 514 2.72 -16.97 15.75
N ARG A 515 1.56 -17.54 15.46
CA ARG A 515 1.28 -18.19 14.18
C ARG A 515 0.44 -17.29 13.29
N GLY A 516 0.87 -17.11 12.04
CA GLY A 516 0.10 -16.45 10.99
C GLY A 516 -0.42 -17.45 9.95
N PHE A 517 -1.43 -17.01 9.20
CA PHE A 517 -2.12 -17.81 8.20
C PHE A 517 -2.61 -16.89 7.06
N LYS A 518 -2.45 -17.37 5.83
CA LYS A 518 -3.11 -16.83 4.64
C LYS A 518 -3.90 -17.97 3.99
N SER A 519 -5.17 -17.72 3.67
CA SER A 519 -6.08 -18.72 3.15
C SER A 519 -5.64 -19.26 1.78
N GLY A 520 -6.17 -20.41 1.40
CA GLY A 520 -5.99 -20.94 0.05
C GLY A 520 -6.63 -20.04 -1.02
N VAL A 521 -6.25 -20.27 -2.28
CA VAL A 521 -6.73 -19.51 -3.45
C VAL A 521 -7.44 -20.46 -4.40
N ILE A 522 -8.43 -19.98 -5.13
CA ILE A 522 -8.98 -20.61 -6.32
C ILE A 522 -8.46 -19.82 -7.53
N ASN A 523 -7.53 -20.40 -8.27
CA ASN A 523 -7.00 -19.84 -9.51
C ASN A 523 -8.02 -20.04 -10.65
N VAL A 524 -8.70 -18.98 -11.05
CA VAL A 524 -9.68 -19.05 -12.14
C VAL A 524 -8.96 -19.17 -13.49
N GLY A 525 -9.36 -20.16 -14.28
CA GLY A 525 -8.77 -20.39 -15.60
C GLY A 525 -7.43 -21.13 -15.58
N SER A 526 -6.99 -21.67 -14.44
CA SER A 526 -5.78 -22.47 -14.32
C SER A 526 -6.10 -23.95 -14.15
N ARG A 527 -5.25 -24.83 -14.69
CA ARG A 527 -5.32 -26.28 -14.44
C ARG A 527 -5.00 -26.63 -12.98
N ASN A 528 -4.13 -25.83 -12.34
CA ASN A 528 -3.87 -25.88 -10.90
C ASN A 528 -4.79 -24.88 -10.19
N ASP A 529 -6.06 -25.22 -10.13
CA ASP A 529 -7.13 -24.32 -9.75
C ASP A 529 -7.30 -24.12 -8.23
N VAL A 530 -6.78 -25.04 -7.40
CA VAL A 530 -6.93 -25.00 -5.94
C VAL A 530 -5.60 -24.99 -5.22
N ILE A 531 -5.30 -23.90 -4.54
CA ILE A 531 -4.07 -23.66 -3.78
C ILE A 531 -4.36 -23.72 -2.29
N ASN A 532 -3.50 -24.40 -1.53
CA ASN A 532 -3.65 -24.53 -0.09
C ASN A 532 -3.21 -23.27 0.66
N PRO A 533 -3.60 -23.12 1.94
CA PRO A 533 -3.15 -22.05 2.81
C PRO A 533 -1.63 -22.06 3.01
N GLU A 534 -1.05 -20.88 3.22
CA GLU A 534 0.30 -20.74 3.75
C GLU A 534 0.27 -20.46 5.25
N TYR A 535 1.32 -20.87 5.95
CA TYR A 535 1.47 -20.66 7.39
C TYR A 535 2.85 -20.10 7.72
N VAL A 536 2.90 -19.34 8.82
CA VAL A 536 4.16 -18.84 9.37
C VAL A 536 4.17 -19.00 10.89
N TRP A 537 5.28 -19.48 11.46
CA TRP A 537 5.62 -19.31 12.85
C TRP A 537 6.62 -18.18 12.99
N SER A 538 6.34 -17.25 13.91
CA SER A 538 7.21 -16.11 14.22
C SER A 538 7.58 -16.13 15.69
N TYR A 539 8.87 -15.95 15.95
CA TYR A 539 9.46 -15.77 17.25
C TYR A 539 10.11 -14.40 17.27
N GLU A 540 9.74 -13.57 18.25
CA GLU A 540 10.24 -12.20 18.35
C GLU A 540 10.62 -11.88 19.79
N VAL A 541 11.74 -11.18 19.97
CA VAL A 541 12.12 -10.54 21.24
C VAL A 541 12.36 -9.07 20.99
N GLY A 542 11.97 -8.24 21.94
CA GLY A 542 12.13 -6.80 21.77
C GLY A 542 12.34 -6.06 23.08
N LEU A 543 12.89 -4.86 22.90
CA LEU A 543 13.14 -3.87 23.94
C LEU A 543 12.55 -2.54 23.48
N LYS A 544 11.75 -1.91 24.34
CA LYS A 544 11.32 -0.52 24.19
C LYS A 544 11.76 0.22 25.44
N THR A 545 12.49 1.32 25.26
CA THR A 545 13.01 2.10 26.39
C THR A 545 13.08 3.58 26.06
N ALA A 546 12.96 4.41 27.10
CA ALA A 546 13.17 5.83 27.02
C ALA A 546 13.97 6.32 28.25
N THR A 547 14.66 7.46 28.12
CA THR A 547 15.21 8.15 29.27
C THR A 547 14.08 8.74 30.13
N ALA A 548 14.35 9.01 31.43
CA ALA A 548 13.34 9.55 32.36
C ALA A 548 12.77 10.89 31.87
N ASP A 549 13.60 11.73 31.23
CA ASP A 549 13.21 13.00 30.63
C ASP A 549 12.60 12.84 29.22
N ARG A 550 12.48 11.59 28.73
CA ARG A 550 11.98 11.23 27.40
C ARG A 550 12.71 11.92 26.24
N LYS A 551 13.95 12.35 26.43
CA LYS A 551 14.76 12.93 25.35
C LYS A 551 15.39 11.90 24.43
N LEU A 552 15.51 10.65 24.87
CA LEU A 552 15.94 9.52 24.05
C LEU A 552 14.93 8.39 24.15
N GLN A 553 14.51 7.87 23.02
CA GLN A 553 13.69 6.66 22.89
C GLN A 553 14.40 5.65 21.98
N ALA A 554 14.36 4.38 22.34
CA ALA A 554 14.92 3.29 21.56
C ALA A 554 13.95 2.09 21.54
N ASN A 555 13.65 1.59 20.33
CA ASN A 555 12.89 0.38 20.10
C ASN A 555 13.77 -0.57 19.30
N LEU A 556 14.00 -1.77 19.85
CA LEU A 556 14.77 -2.83 19.22
C LEU A 556 13.91 -4.09 19.12
N ALA A 557 13.96 -4.77 18.00
CA ALA A 557 13.32 -6.08 17.83
C ALA A 557 14.23 -7.02 17.04
N ALA A 558 14.33 -8.26 17.48
CA ALA A 558 14.94 -9.35 16.75
C ALA A 558 13.89 -10.43 16.51
N PHE A 559 13.83 -10.95 15.29
CA PHE A 559 12.80 -11.88 14.88
C PHE A 559 13.33 -13.04 14.05
N TYR A 560 12.62 -14.16 14.11
CA TYR A 560 12.81 -15.33 13.28
C TYR A 560 11.44 -15.86 12.83
N MET A 561 11.26 -16.04 11.50
CA MET A 561 10.01 -16.45 10.88
C MET A 561 10.27 -17.65 9.97
N ASP A 562 9.48 -18.72 10.14
CA ASP A 562 9.55 -19.94 9.32
C ASP A 562 8.23 -20.13 8.57
N TYR A 563 8.29 -20.01 7.24
CA TYR A 563 7.16 -20.11 6.32
C TYR A 563 7.07 -21.51 5.73
N THR A 564 5.87 -22.07 5.76
CA THR A 564 5.52 -23.32 5.07
C THR A 564 4.41 -23.07 4.06
N ASP A 565 4.47 -23.77 2.92
CA ASP A 565 3.49 -23.68 1.84
C ASP A 565 3.32 -22.25 1.30
N LEU A 566 4.43 -21.48 1.27
CA LEU A 566 4.43 -20.09 0.82
C LEU A 566 3.80 -19.99 -0.57
N GLN A 567 2.80 -19.14 -0.71
CA GLN A 567 2.13 -18.86 -1.96
C GLN A 567 2.95 -17.86 -2.78
N VAL A 568 3.36 -18.27 -3.97
CA VAL A 568 4.14 -17.43 -4.89
C VAL A 568 3.43 -17.35 -6.25
N GLY A 569 3.56 -16.19 -6.92
CA GLY A 569 3.13 -16.03 -8.30
C GLY A 569 4.04 -16.82 -9.22
N PHE A 570 3.46 -17.48 -10.20
CA PHE A 570 4.15 -18.32 -11.17
C PHE A 570 3.52 -18.11 -12.55
N VAL A 571 4.35 -18.11 -13.59
CA VAL A 571 3.90 -18.13 -14.98
C VAL A 571 4.06 -19.54 -15.49
N ASP A 572 2.96 -20.17 -15.88
CA ASP A 572 2.98 -21.54 -16.40
C ASP A 572 3.38 -21.61 -17.90
N ALA A 573 3.53 -22.81 -18.42
CA ALA A 573 3.91 -23.03 -19.82
C ALA A 573 2.84 -22.53 -20.83
N SER A 574 1.62 -22.27 -20.38
CA SER A 574 0.55 -21.65 -21.17
C SER A 574 0.55 -20.12 -21.05
N SER A 575 1.57 -19.54 -20.42
CA SER A 575 1.71 -18.10 -20.11
C SER A 575 0.63 -17.56 -19.17
N VAL A 576 -0.06 -18.41 -18.43
CA VAL A 576 -1.05 -18.02 -17.42
C VAL A 576 -0.33 -17.66 -16.12
N VAL A 577 -0.64 -16.47 -15.59
CA VAL A 577 -0.21 -16.09 -14.24
C VAL A 577 -1.10 -16.82 -13.23
N THR A 578 -0.52 -17.60 -12.37
CA THR A 578 -1.21 -18.41 -11.37
C THR A 578 -0.46 -18.34 -10.03
N THR A 579 -1.12 -18.75 -8.97
CA THR A 579 -0.50 -18.91 -7.65
C THR A 579 -0.18 -20.38 -7.41
N VAL A 580 0.95 -20.67 -6.78
CA VAL A 580 1.33 -22.05 -6.40
C VAL A 580 1.83 -22.11 -4.95
N ASN A 581 1.63 -23.24 -4.26
CA ASN A 581 2.27 -23.54 -2.98
C ASN A 581 3.59 -24.29 -3.26
N ALA A 582 4.64 -23.58 -3.54
CA ALA A 582 5.86 -24.23 -3.98
C ALA A 582 7.04 -24.03 -3.05
N ALA A 583 6.96 -23.08 -2.11
CA ALA A 583 8.10 -22.62 -1.36
C ALA A 583 7.97 -22.82 0.15
N SER A 584 9.09 -23.05 0.80
CA SER A 584 9.29 -22.70 2.20
C SER A 584 10.35 -21.61 2.29
N ALA A 585 10.17 -20.68 3.21
CA ALA A 585 11.09 -19.56 3.37
C ALA A 585 11.45 -19.36 4.84
N ARG A 586 12.63 -18.79 5.06
CA ARG A 586 13.12 -18.40 6.38
C ARG A 586 13.53 -16.95 6.36
N ASN A 587 12.94 -16.15 7.25
CA ASN A 587 13.26 -14.74 7.38
C ASN A 587 13.69 -14.49 8.83
N TYR A 588 14.83 -13.87 9.03
CA TYR A 588 15.27 -13.42 10.35
C TYR A 588 16.00 -12.09 10.22
N GLY A 589 15.98 -11.32 11.29
CA GLY A 589 16.59 -10.01 11.24
C GLY A 589 16.48 -9.24 12.54
N VAL A 590 16.97 -7.99 12.46
CA VAL A 590 16.93 -7.02 13.55
C VAL A 590 16.39 -5.70 13.02
N GLU A 591 15.55 -5.06 13.81
CA GLU A 591 14.99 -3.73 13.57
C GLU A 591 15.39 -2.84 14.74
N ALA A 592 15.83 -1.61 14.45
CA ALA A 592 16.21 -0.63 15.43
C ALA A 592 15.62 0.73 15.07
N GLU A 593 14.96 1.37 16.04
CA GLU A 593 14.39 2.71 15.92
C GLU A 593 14.89 3.55 17.10
N PHE A 594 15.54 4.69 16.80
CA PHE A 594 16.02 5.65 17.79
C PHE A 594 15.44 7.02 17.46
N LYS A 595 14.92 7.69 18.49
CA LYS A 595 14.54 9.10 18.45
C LYS A 595 15.22 9.83 19.60
N ALA A 596 15.80 10.99 19.31
CA ALA A 596 16.50 11.80 20.32
C ALA A 596 16.15 13.28 20.17
N ARG A 597 16.01 13.96 21.30
CA ARG A 597 15.93 15.44 21.43
C ARG A 597 17.14 15.96 22.22
N PRO A 598 18.33 16.03 21.60
CA PRO A 598 19.55 16.44 22.31
C PRO A 598 19.55 17.90 22.71
N LEU A 599 18.81 18.74 21.98
CA LEU A 599 18.66 20.18 22.23
C LEU A 599 17.18 20.57 22.08
N PRO A 600 16.72 21.65 22.71
CA PRO A 600 15.39 22.19 22.48
C PRO A 600 15.14 22.46 21.01
N GLY A 601 14.01 21.97 20.51
CA GLY A 601 13.62 22.11 19.10
C GLY A 601 14.27 21.12 18.13
N LEU A 602 15.36 20.44 18.48
CA LEU A 602 16.02 19.46 17.59
C LEU A 602 15.55 18.03 17.87
N THR A 603 14.98 17.38 16.88
CA THR A 603 14.66 15.95 16.90
C THR A 603 15.54 15.23 15.88
N LEU A 604 16.22 14.18 16.31
CA LEU A 604 17.00 13.28 15.48
C LEU A 604 16.30 11.91 15.42
N GLU A 605 16.22 11.32 14.25
CA GLU A 605 15.63 10.00 14.03
C GLU A 605 16.64 9.11 13.30
N LEU A 606 16.77 7.88 13.77
CA LEU A 606 17.56 6.84 13.11
C LEU A 606 16.78 5.53 13.12
N PHE A 607 16.49 4.99 11.94
CA PHE A 607 15.89 3.68 11.77
C PHE A 607 16.86 2.81 10.98
N GLY A 608 17.04 1.57 11.40
CA GLY A 608 17.91 0.63 10.73
C GLY A 608 17.35 -0.78 10.75
N THR A 609 17.60 -1.53 9.67
CA THR A 609 17.18 -2.93 9.57
C THR A 609 18.25 -3.80 8.97
N TYR A 610 18.37 -5.00 9.50
CA TYR A 610 19.03 -6.14 8.88
C TYR A 610 17.99 -7.23 8.63
N LEU A 611 17.92 -7.75 7.41
CA LEU A 611 16.95 -8.78 7.00
C LEU A 611 17.63 -9.86 6.18
N ASN A 612 17.64 -11.09 6.66
CA ASN A 612 17.98 -12.27 5.88
C ASN A 612 16.72 -13.06 5.56
N ALA A 613 16.19 -12.87 4.36
CA ALA A 613 14.96 -13.50 3.88
C ALA A 613 15.28 -14.35 2.64
N LYS A 614 15.17 -15.69 2.75
CA LYS A 614 15.60 -16.63 1.72
C LYS A 614 14.63 -17.80 1.56
N TYR A 615 14.51 -18.28 0.33
CA TYR A 615 13.88 -19.56 0.05
C TYR A 615 14.68 -20.70 0.68
N ARG A 616 14.02 -21.58 1.41
CA ARG A 616 14.62 -22.83 1.92
C ARG A 616 14.50 -23.97 0.92
N ARG A 617 13.32 -24.08 0.31
CA ARG A 617 13.00 -25.05 -0.73
C ARG A 617 12.05 -24.37 -1.70
N PHE A 618 12.44 -24.33 -2.96
CA PHE A 618 11.58 -23.91 -4.04
C PHE A 618 12.22 -24.36 -5.35
N THR A 619 11.48 -25.15 -6.13
CA THR A 619 11.82 -25.53 -7.50
C THR A 619 10.75 -24.95 -8.41
N THR A 620 11.17 -24.23 -9.43
CA THR A 620 10.26 -23.51 -10.34
C THR A 620 10.78 -23.60 -11.78
N GLY A 621 9.90 -23.44 -12.76
CA GLY A 621 10.29 -23.41 -14.16
C GLY A 621 10.87 -22.05 -14.55
N ASP A 622 12.13 -22.02 -15.00
CA ASP A 622 12.70 -20.81 -15.59
C ASP A 622 12.21 -20.67 -17.03
N TYR A 623 11.22 -19.81 -17.23
CA TYR A 623 10.63 -19.58 -18.55
C TYR A 623 11.61 -18.98 -19.57
N ARG A 624 12.69 -18.33 -19.13
CA ARG A 624 13.79 -17.86 -19.98
C ARG A 624 14.61 -19.00 -20.56
N GLN A 625 14.55 -20.18 -19.92
CA GLN A 625 15.22 -21.41 -20.32
C GLN A 625 14.24 -22.50 -20.76
N GLY A 626 13.11 -22.12 -21.40
CA GLY A 626 12.10 -23.06 -21.86
C GLY A 626 11.40 -23.81 -20.73
N PHE A 627 11.14 -23.16 -19.60
CA PHE A 627 10.53 -23.76 -18.39
C PHE A 627 11.36 -24.88 -17.74
N ARG A 628 12.67 -24.88 -17.97
CA ARG A 628 13.56 -25.78 -17.26
C ARG A 628 13.41 -25.65 -15.76
N GLN A 629 13.19 -26.75 -15.07
CA GLN A 629 13.07 -26.77 -13.62
C GLN A 629 14.41 -26.42 -12.95
N VAL A 630 14.42 -25.38 -12.15
CA VAL A 630 15.59 -24.90 -11.41
C VAL A 630 15.27 -24.75 -9.93
N SER A 631 16.22 -25.13 -9.08
CA SER A 631 16.09 -24.85 -7.65
C SER A 631 16.57 -23.42 -7.36
N VAL A 632 15.73 -22.66 -6.70
CA VAL A 632 16.05 -21.31 -6.20
C VAL A 632 16.26 -21.29 -4.68
N ALA A 633 16.50 -22.46 -4.07
CA ALA A 633 16.84 -22.57 -2.67
C ALA A 633 18.14 -21.78 -2.36
N GLY A 634 18.10 -20.97 -1.29
CA GLY A 634 19.17 -20.06 -0.92
C GLY A 634 19.08 -18.66 -1.53
N ASN A 635 18.28 -18.48 -2.59
CA ASN A 635 18.03 -17.16 -3.17
C ASN A 635 17.22 -16.28 -2.19
N ARG A 636 17.46 -14.98 -2.27
CA ARG A 636 16.68 -13.98 -1.50
C ARG A 636 15.25 -13.92 -1.99
N LEU A 637 14.34 -13.65 -1.07
CA LEU A 637 12.96 -13.33 -1.42
C LEU A 637 12.88 -12.02 -2.21
N GLN A 638 11.83 -11.88 -3.00
CA GLN A 638 11.54 -10.65 -3.73
C GLN A 638 11.26 -9.49 -2.75
N ASN A 639 11.66 -8.28 -3.12
CA ASN A 639 11.43 -7.06 -2.34
C ASN A 639 11.94 -7.14 -0.88
N ALA A 640 13.06 -7.86 -0.66
CA ALA A 640 13.68 -8.09 0.65
C ALA A 640 15.13 -7.57 0.66
N PRO A 641 15.37 -6.26 0.79
CA PRO A 641 16.72 -5.71 0.93
C PRO A 641 17.37 -6.25 2.21
N GLU A 642 18.69 -6.54 2.17
CA GLU A 642 19.39 -7.06 3.34
C GLU A 642 19.59 -6.00 4.40
N PHE A 643 19.93 -4.79 3.99
CA PHE A 643 20.07 -3.65 4.87
C PHE A 643 19.23 -2.49 4.36
N SER A 644 18.65 -1.75 5.27
CA SER A 644 18.10 -0.42 5.00
C SER A 644 18.24 0.46 6.23
N PHE A 645 18.39 1.76 6.00
CA PHE A 645 18.37 2.74 7.09
C PHE A 645 17.76 4.05 6.64
N ARG A 646 17.21 4.77 7.59
CA ARG A 646 16.78 6.15 7.46
C ARG A 646 17.40 6.96 8.60
N ALA A 647 17.99 8.10 8.27
CA ALA A 647 18.42 9.10 9.24
C ALA A 647 17.75 10.44 8.91
N GLY A 648 17.18 11.06 9.91
CA GLY A 648 16.47 12.33 9.79
C GLY A 648 16.83 13.31 10.92
N ALA A 649 16.81 14.59 10.59
CA ALA A 649 16.91 15.68 11.53
C ALA A 649 15.79 16.67 11.28
N ASP A 650 15.12 17.09 12.33
CA ASP A 650 14.04 18.06 12.33
C ASP A 650 14.35 19.12 13.39
N TYR A 651 14.47 20.38 12.99
CA TYR A 651 14.88 21.45 13.89
C TYR A 651 13.94 22.65 13.83
N ASP A 652 13.26 22.91 14.94
CA ASP A 652 12.46 24.10 15.16
C ASP A 652 13.36 25.25 15.63
N ILE A 653 13.55 26.22 14.76
CA ILE A 653 14.38 27.41 14.98
C ILE A 653 13.45 28.60 15.28
N PRO A 654 13.45 29.12 16.51
CA PRO A 654 12.65 30.32 16.85
C PRO A 654 13.12 31.55 16.06
N VAL A 655 12.16 32.33 15.53
CA VAL A 655 12.41 33.57 14.78
C VAL A 655 11.79 34.74 15.56
N GLY A 656 12.32 35.00 16.76
CA GLY A 656 11.82 36.05 17.66
C GLY A 656 10.32 35.91 17.91
N THR A 657 9.60 37.03 17.82
CA THR A 657 8.14 37.08 18.01
C THR A 657 7.36 36.73 16.74
N ALA A 658 8.04 36.56 15.60
CA ALA A 658 7.37 36.28 14.33
C ALA A 658 6.86 34.84 14.23
N GLY A 659 7.53 33.91 14.91
CA GLY A 659 7.18 32.50 14.82
C GLY A 659 8.40 31.59 14.87
N LYS A 660 8.36 30.48 14.14
CA LYS A 660 9.45 29.51 14.02
C LYS A 660 9.66 29.06 12.58
N VAL A 661 10.89 28.72 12.24
CA VAL A 661 11.26 27.98 11.03
C VAL A 661 11.59 26.55 11.44
N ASN A 662 10.85 25.58 10.89
CA ASN A 662 11.20 24.17 10.99
C ASN A 662 12.07 23.79 9.80
N ALA A 663 13.29 23.32 10.06
CA ALA A 663 14.20 22.80 9.03
C ALA A 663 14.29 21.28 9.16
N ARG A 664 13.98 20.57 8.08
CA ARG A 664 14.03 19.10 8.02
C ARG A 664 14.93 18.61 6.91
N ALA A 665 15.71 17.58 7.20
CA ALA A 665 16.47 16.83 6.21
C ALA A 665 16.44 15.35 6.57
N GLU A 666 16.37 14.49 5.56
CA GLU A 666 16.43 13.05 5.76
C GLU A 666 17.16 12.34 4.59
N VAL A 667 17.81 11.25 4.92
CA VAL A 667 18.39 10.32 3.97
C VAL A 667 17.82 8.93 4.22
N ASN A 668 17.39 8.27 3.15
CA ASN A 668 16.89 6.91 3.17
C ASN A 668 17.77 6.08 2.25
N TRP A 669 18.46 5.09 2.79
CA TRP A 669 19.31 4.19 2.04
C TRP A 669 18.76 2.78 2.09
N GLN A 670 18.85 2.09 0.96
CA GLN A 670 18.39 0.72 0.80
C GLN A 670 19.40 -0.08 -0.03
N ASP A 671 19.68 -1.30 0.42
CA ASP A 671 20.52 -2.27 -0.30
C ASP A 671 19.77 -2.81 -1.54
N ARG A 672 20.49 -3.66 -2.31
CA ARG A 672 19.96 -4.28 -3.52
C ARG A 672 18.65 -5.03 -3.26
N VAL A 673 17.70 -4.82 -4.18
CA VAL A 673 16.41 -5.52 -4.21
C VAL A 673 16.37 -6.42 -5.45
N PHE A 674 15.94 -7.66 -5.28
CA PHE A 674 15.61 -8.58 -6.36
C PHE A 674 14.09 -8.59 -6.57
N PHE A 675 13.65 -8.59 -7.83
CA PHE A 675 12.23 -8.59 -8.18
C PHE A 675 11.73 -9.96 -8.66
N THR A 676 12.64 -10.91 -8.87
CA THR A 676 12.33 -12.30 -9.26
C THR A 676 12.94 -13.27 -8.27
N GLU A 677 12.37 -14.45 -8.18
CA GLU A 677 12.87 -15.56 -7.36
C GLU A 677 14.23 -16.10 -7.84
N PHE A 678 14.58 -15.84 -9.08
CA PHE A 678 15.85 -16.29 -9.68
C PHE A 678 17.05 -15.44 -9.25
N ASN A 679 16.83 -14.28 -8.61
CA ASN A 679 17.82 -13.29 -8.25
C ASN A 679 18.70 -12.82 -9.43
N ASN A 680 18.06 -12.61 -10.57
CA ASN A 680 18.73 -12.16 -11.79
C ASN A 680 19.35 -10.77 -11.59
N ALA A 681 20.57 -10.61 -12.02
CA ALA A 681 21.28 -9.33 -11.89
C ALA A 681 20.61 -8.17 -12.67
N ASP A 682 19.95 -8.49 -13.77
CA ASP A 682 19.25 -7.52 -14.64
C ASP A 682 17.81 -7.20 -14.17
N ALA A 683 17.22 -8.06 -13.31
CA ALA A 683 15.92 -7.82 -12.70
C ALA A 683 16.07 -7.35 -11.24
N THR A 684 16.89 -6.33 -11.01
CA THR A 684 17.19 -5.78 -9.68
C THR A 684 17.10 -4.27 -9.66
N GLN A 685 16.91 -3.72 -8.46
CA GLN A 685 17.28 -2.35 -8.13
C GLN A 685 18.61 -2.39 -7.38
N ALA A 686 19.63 -1.72 -7.92
CA ALA A 686 20.93 -1.56 -7.23
C ALA A 686 20.78 -0.71 -5.96
N PRO A 687 21.70 -0.81 -4.99
CA PRO A 687 21.66 0.03 -3.78
C PRO A 687 21.52 1.51 -4.13
N TYR A 688 20.74 2.23 -3.33
CA TYR A 688 20.49 3.66 -3.57
C TYR A 688 20.20 4.41 -2.28
N ALA A 689 20.36 5.75 -2.36
CA ALA A 689 19.92 6.68 -1.34
C ALA A 689 18.95 7.70 -1.93
N LEU A 690 17.90 8.02 -1.18
CA LEU A 690 17.01 9.17 -1.44
C LEU A 690 17.27 10.23 -0.38
N ILE A 691 17.39 11.47 -0.81
CA ILE A 691 17.61 12.64 0.04
C ILE A 691 16.39 13.54 -0.10
N ASN A 692 15.75 13.88 1.01
CA ASN A 692 14.63 14.79 1.08
C ASN A 692 14.96 15.93 2.06
N ALA A 693 14.45 17.14 1.78
CA ALA A 693 14.60 18.28 2.68
C ALA A 693 13.41 19.24 2.57
N GLY A 694 13.20 20.03 3.60
CA GLY A 694 12.15 21.04 3.62
C GLY A 694 12.40 22.14 4.66
N LEU A 695 11.78 23.28 4.44
CA LEU A 695 11.77 24.42 5.34
C LEU A 695 10.34 24.91 5.48
N ARG A 696 9.83 24.98 6.73
CA ARG A 696 8.49 25.47 7.04
C ARG A 696 8.57 26.65 7.99
N PHE A 697 8.01 27.78 7.58
CA PHE A 697 7.74 28.88 8.48
C PHE A 697 6.33 28.78 9.05
N THR A 698 6.19 28.89 10.36
CA THR A 698 4.91 28.93 11.09
C THR A 698 4.93 30.14 12.02
N PRO A 699 3.98 31.07 11.89
CA PRO A 699 3.90 32.24 12.80
C PRO A 699 3.46 31.81 14.19
N THR A 700 3.64 32.71 15.17
CA THR A 700 3.34 32.45 16.58
C THR A 700 1.89 32.06 16.85
N ASN A 701 0.95 32.57 16.04
CA ASN A 701 -0.47 32.22 16.15
C ASN A 701 -0.86 30.84 15.60
N ASN A 702 0.07 30.12 14.98
CA ASN A 702 -0.11 28.79 14.36
C ASN A 702 -1.27 28.67 13.34
N LYS A 703 -1.88 29.81 12.93
CA LYS A 703 -3.04 29.79 12.04
C LYS A 703 -2.71 29.54 10.58
N TRP A 704 -1.44 29.73 10.17
CA TRP A 704 -1.01 29.44 8.82
C TRP A 704 0.47 29.01 8.79
N TYR A 705 0.90 28.43 7.68
CA TYR A 705 2.30 28.14 7.43
C TYR A 705 2.62 28.21 5.93
N VAL A 706 3.90 28.42 5.63
CA VAL A 706 4.47 28.23 4.30
C VAL A 706 5.56 27.18 4.38
N ASP A 707 5.52 26.22 3.48
CA ASP A 707 6.46 25.09 3.40
C ASP A 707 7.10 25.05 2.02
N ILE A 708 8.43 24.95 1.94
CA ILE A 708 9.19 24.67 0.72
C ILE A 708 9.84 23.33 0.91
N TRP A 709 9.62 22.42 -0.04
CA TRP A 709 10.07 21.04 0.09
C TRP A 709 10.71 20.53 -1.21
N GLY A 710 11.64 19.58 -1.06
CA GLY A 710 12.23 18.82 -2.14
C GLY A 710 12.38 17.35 -1.76
N ARG A 711 12.03 16.48 -2.70
CA ARG A 711 12.12 15.03 -2.56
C ARG A 711 12.98 14.45 -3.66
N ASN A 712 13.69 13.34 -3.34
CA ASN A 712 14.65 12.75 -4.26
C ASN A 712 15.59 13.82 -4.85
N LEU A 713 16.17 14.66 -4.00
CA LEU A 713 16.99 15.84 -4.41
C LEU A 713 18.16 15.44 -5.32
N ALA A 714 18.70 14.23 -5.13
CA ALA A 714 19.75 13.68 -6.00
C ALA A 714 19.24 13.20 -7.37
N ASN A 715 17.92 13.27 -7.63
CA ASN A 715 17.25 12.79 -8.84
C ASN A 715 17.61 11.33 -9.19
N LYS A 716 17.68 10.48 -8.16
CA LYS A 716 18.00 9.07 -8.34
C LYS A 716 16.87 8.36 -9.08
N LEU A 717 17.21 7.62 -10.13
CA LEU A 717 16.27 6.70 -10.76
C LEU A 717 16.17 5.44 -9.87
N VAL A 718 14.96 5.14 -9.42
CA VAL A 718 14.66 3.96 -8.60
C VAL A 718 13.60 3.13 -9.32
N ILE A 719 13.91 1.89 -9.59
CA ILE A 719 12.98 0.88 -10.10
C ILE A 719 12.24 0.30 -8.89
N THR A 720 10.92 0.37 -8.89
CA THR A 720 10.06 -0.12 -7.79
C THR A 720 9.50 -1.50 -8.07
N ASN A 721 9.45 -1.88 -9.34
CA ASN A 721 9.10 -3.22 -9.80
C ASN A 721 9.78 -3.50 -11.14
N ASN A 722 10.20 -4.75 -11.36
CA ASN A 722 10.79 -5.21 -12.60
C ASN A 722 10.42 -6.68 -12.80
N ILE A 723 9.51 -6.92 -13.71
CA ILE A 723 9.08 -8.27 -14.09
C ILE A 723 9.69 -8.63 -15.44
N ILE A 724 9.82 -9.92 -15.69
CA ILE A 724 10.10 -10.46 -17.01
C ILE A 724 8.78 -11.04 -17.51
N THR A 725 8.29 -10.54 -18.64
CA THR A 725 7.03 -11.02 -19.21
C THR A 725 7.17 -12.48 -19.68
N ALA A 726 6.04 -13.18 -19.79
CA ALA A 726 6.04 -14.55 -20.32
C ALA A 726 6.62 -14.59 -21.74
N PRO A 727 7.13 -15.74 -22.21
CA PRO A 727 7.63 -15.89 -23.58
C PRO A 727 6.63 -15.47 -24.65
N LEU A 728 5.35 -15.74 -24.44
CA LEU A 728 4.26 -15.26 -25.31
C LEU A 728 4.26 -13.74 -25.47
N PHE A 729 4.66 -13.01 -24.43
CA PHE A 729 4.75 -11.55 -24.38
C PHE A 729 6.21 -11.07 -24.51
N ASN A 730 7.02 -11.80 -25.30
CA ASN A 730 8.34 -11.40 -25.75
C ASN A 730 9.46 -11.48 -24.71
N SER A 731 9.21 -12.01 -23.50
CA SER A 731 10.19 -12.09 -22.39
C SER A 731 10.93 -10.78 -22.14
N VAL A 732 10.25 -9.64 -22.26
CA VAL A 732 10.82 -8.31 -22.02
C VAL A 732 10.83 -7.97 -20.52
N ARG A 733 11.75 -7.11 -20.11
CA ARG A 733 11.79 -6.57 -18.76
C ARG A 733 11.00 -5.28 -18.71
N VAL A 734 9.91 -5.30 -17.97
CA VAL A 734 9.03 -4.15 -17.80
C VAL A 734 8.70 -3.94 -16.33
N GLY A 735 8.28 -2.75 -15.97
CA GLY A 735 7.89 -2.45 -14.60
C GLY A 735 7.71 -0.96 -14.34
N SER A 736 7.83 -0.58 -13.08
CA SER A 736 7.51 0.76 -12.61
C SER A 736 8.74 1.46 -12.04
N VAL A 737 8.74 2.79 -12.10
CA VAL A 737 9.80 3.65 -11.56
C VAL A 737 9.23 4.62 -10.52
N ALA A 738 9.99 4.88 -9.45
CA ALA A 738 9.62 5.88 -8.46
C ALA A 738 9.67 7.30 -9.07
N PRO A 739 8.93 8.26 -8.49
CA PRO A 739 8.98 9.66 -8.92
C PRO A 739 10.41 10.21 -9.03
N PRO A 740 10.70 11.09 -10.01
CA PRO A 740 11.96 11.80 -10.09
C PRO A 740 12.09 12.82 -8.95
N ARG A 741 13.10 13.70 -9.01
CA ARG A 741 13.18 14.85 -8.12
C ARG A 741 11.94 15.71 -8.25
N THR A 742 11.23 15.90 -7.14
CA THR A 742 10.10 16.82 -7.04
C THR A 742 10.43 17.93 -6.05
N VAL A 743 10.08 19.15 -6.41
CA VAL A 743 10.22 20.35 -5.57
C VAL A 743 8.94 21.14 -5.62
N GLY A 744 8.60 21.79 -4.53
CA GLY A 744 7.37 22.57 -4.48
C GLY A 744 7.24 23.39 -3.20
N GLY A 745 6.13 24.10 -3.12
CA GLY A 745 5.72 24.84 -1.93
C GLY A 745 4.31 24.48 -1.53
N THR A 746 4.01 24.64 -0.25
CA THR A 746 2.67 24.43 0.33
C THR A 746 2.32 25.65 1.18
N PHE A 747 1.13 26.18 0.99
CA PHE A 747 0.50 27.09 1.92
C PHE A 747 -0.59 26.36 2.70
N GLY A 748 -0.57 26.49 4.00
CA GLY A 748 -1.56 25.86 4.89
C GLY A 748 -2.23 26.89 5.80
N LEU A 749 -3.52 26.69 6.02
CA LEU A 749 -4.34 27.39 7.00
C LEU A 749 -4.88 26.39 8.01
N ASN A 750 -4.91 26.76 9.29
CA ASN A 750 -5.53 25.99 10.37
C ASN A 750 -6.51 26.91 11.13
N PHE A 751 -7.66 26.44 11.51
CA PHE A 751 -8.69 27.20 12.22
C PHE A 751 -9.53 26.32 13.12
#